data_adae9d4bb37c1dcade050ca7044fd5ec
#
_entry.id   adae9d4bb37c1dcade050ca7044fd5ec
#
_cell.length_a   1.000
_cell.length_b   1.000
_cell.length_c   1.000
_cell.angle_alpha   90.00
_cell.angle_beta   90.00
_cell.angle_gamma   90.00
#
_symmetry.space_group_name_H-M   'P 1'
#
loop_
_entity.id
_entity.type
_entity.pdbx_description
1 polymer ?
#
loop_
_entity_poly.entity_id
_entity_poly.type
_entity_poly.pdbx_seq_one_letter_code
_entity_poly.pdbx_strand_id
1 'polypeptide(L)'
;MLQRAESEEERTGVIYEPPPGETGVAGLPECCPRCGSEKNYFNSQALEQFYSGVVQTPIRGLRTGLNATTQLVADRSAVAISETGKPEKMIAFTDSRDDAADLAAGLDLYHFRDVVRQVIQQQAKSEAVPATAALVALVGKVELGIEETKLKDAAEHAVPGAWKAAKLKVAGLDEDEERELLAALDDASASKGKGWSSLVVSVRDIMASKGINPAGPEDTMQRYLGVQWWRFFPRPAGATGGEVAPEAKAQGLEFYTARCAGRIAGSMFDRAGRDIESMGLGYLGVSGDHSASIGVTSEQADGLLANVVRILGHSKLFAGSGKHRTSTGAPPDVRAYLEKAAPLLGKEAVDLTDSVRDRLAELGVINENWVLQTENYGTSKLQLRPAGSLHPRRCTSCSRVGLVFPVNACTTDFCKSATFAPVSSVGEDYYSWAAKEEPHRLVTWELTGQTKPLAEQRRRQRLFKGQAFIGDEHEQTHGIDALSVTTTMEVGVDIGSLKLVMMANMPPQRFNYQQRVGRAGRAGQAFSYAVTISRGAAHDDYYFNNPERMTGDVPPQPRLDLSRAEILQRVAAAECLRRAFGSLEDAPERIADSTHGAFGQVDQWKETYRDRVAAWLADSAEPVAIVDRLSVHAPLSRDQVAGVVDYLRSLLVEAIDNAVVDTKYVQDELSHRLAIAGILPMFGFPTQVRSLFWDKAGLKADDSAISDRPLDHAVWAFAPGAEIPKDKKLFSACGFVVKRDGYKGTYNEEDPLGLPLLYTRCIDQDCGAIAHGTAETCAVCGNESIDFSLYQPRGFMAA
;
A
#
# COMPACT_ATOMS: atom_id res chain seq x y z
N MET A 1 20.76 19.81 26.51
CA MET A 1 22.23 20.03 26.75
C MET A 1 22.97 18.92 26.01
N LEU A 2 23.60 19.24 24.89
CA LEU A 2 24.49 18.29 24.22
C LEU A 2 25.86 18.45 24.86
N GLN A 3 26.37 17.39 25.47
CA GLN A 3 27.76 17.38 25.95
C GLN A 3 28.72 17.44 24.75
N ARG A 4 29.72 18.34 24.83
CA ARG A 4 30.79 18.38 23.85
C ARG A 4 31.66 17.13 24.02
N ALA A 5 31.88 16.39 22.97
CA ALA A 5 32.83 15.27 23.01
C ALA A 5 34.25 15.77 23.34
N GLU A 6 34.90 15.14 24.30
CA GLU A 6 36.23 15.55 24.78
C GLU A 6 37.38 14.99 23.92
N SER A 7 37.10 14.02 23.04
CA SER A 7 38.07 13.44 22.10
C SER A 7 37.53 13.27 20.70
N GLU A 8 38.41 13.14 19.68
CA GLU A 8 37.99 12.86 18.30
C GLU A 8 37.30 11.49 18.12
N GLU A 9 37.63 10.52 18.96
CA GLU A 9 37.04 9.19 18.98
C GLU A 9 35.61 9.18 19.52
N GLU A 10 35.19 10.17 20.29
CA GLU A 10 33.85 10.33 20.86
C GLU A 10 32.89 11.11 19.96
N ARG A 11 33.35 11.60 18.80
CA ARG A 11 32.49 12.36 17.88
C ARG A 11 31.49 11.46 17.19
N THR A 12 30.23 11.48 17.65
CA THR A 12 29.11 10.69 17.10
C THR A 12 28.31 11.44 16.04
N GLY A 13 28.56 12.74 15.78
CA GLY A 13 27.82 13.53 14.81
C GLY A 13 28.40 14.92 14.52
N VAL A 14 27.70 15.64 13.65
CA VAL A 14 28.00 17.03 13.30
C VAL A 14 26.93 17.91 13.95
N ILE A 15 27.38 18.90 14.75
CA ILE A 15 26.49 19.92 15.33
C ILE A 15 26.48 21.12 14.39
N TYR A 16 25.28 21.50 13.94
CA TYR A 16 25.04 22.71 13.20
C TYR A 16 24.63 23.82 14.19
N GLU A 17 25.41 24.89 14.25
CA GLU A 17 25.06 26.12 14.97
C GLU A 17 24.71 27.20 13.93
N PRO A 18 23.48 27.76 13.98
CA PRO A 18 23.13 28.86 13.10
C PRO A 18 24.02 30.08 13.39
N PRO A 19 24.31 30.94 12.40
CA PRO A 19 25.12 32.15 12.61
C PRO A 19 24.52 33.03 13.72
N PRO A 20 25.35 33.57 14.63
CA PRO A 20 24.86 34.42 15.70
C PRO A 20 24.33 35.74 15.14
N GLY A 21 23.13 36.12 15.51
CA GLY A 21 22.50 37.43 15.22
C GLY A 21 21.45 37.45 14.14
N GLU A 22 21.13 36.35 13.45
CA GLU A 22 20.03 36.31 12.50
C GLU A 22 18.74 35.81 13.17
N THR A 23 17.72 36.66 13.21
CA THR A 23 16.39 36.32 13.64
C THR A 23 15.60 35.70 12.47
N GLY A 24 15.12 34.48 12.60
CA GLY A 24 14.33 33.79 11.58
C GLY A 24 15.09 32.81 10.70
N VAL A 25 16.32 32.44 11.10
CA VAL A 25 17.10 31.38 10.41
C VAL A 25 16.44 30.01 10.63
N ALA A 26 16.31 29.24 9.56
CA ALA A 26 15.84 27.86 9.67
C ALA A 26 16.76 27.05 10.59
N GLY A 27 16.17 26.23 11.44
CA GLY A 27 16.91 25.35 12.36
C GLY A 27 17.78 24.29 11.68
N LEU A 28 17.77 24.23 10.34
CA LEU A 28 18.57 23.32 9.53
C LEU A 28 19.27 24.08 8.38
N PRO A 29 20.52 23.76 8.04
CA PRO A 29 21.28 24.47 7.01
C PRO A 29 20.71 24.23 5.60
N GLU A 30 20.90 25.22 4.71
CA GLU A 30 20.51 25.12 3.30
C GLU A 30 21.37 24.11 2.53
N CYS A 31 22.62 23.92 2.94
CA CYS A 31 23.51 22.92 2.39
C CYS A 31 23.94 21.90 3.45
N CYS A 32 24.22 20.67 3.03
CA CYS A 32 24.71 19.62 3.91
C CYS A 32 26.12 19.99 4.44
N PRO A 33 26.33 20.15 5.76
CA PRO A 33 27.61 20.52 6.31
C PRO A 33 28.70 19.47 6.07
N ARG A 34 28.34 18.23 5.73
CA ARG A 34 29.28 17.14 5.47
C ARG A 34 29.76 17.08 4.02
N CYS A 35 28.85 17.24 3.05
CA CYS A 35 29.16 17.04 1.63
C CYS A 35 28.89 18.26 0.75
N GLY A 36 28.43 19.37 1.31
CA GLY A 36 28.12 20.59 0.56
C GLY A 36 26.93 20.47 -0.38
N SER A 37 26.15 19.39 -0.34
CA SER A 37 24.98 19.23 -1.19
C SER A 37 23.93 20.26 -0.85
N GLU A 38 23.51 21.03 -1.86
CA GLU A 38 22.39 21.96 -1.81
C GLU A 38 21.13 21.28 -2.36
N LYS A 39 19.99 21.61 -1.76
CA LYS A 39 18.72 21.06 -2.26
C LYS A 39 18.12 21.97 -3.34
N ASN A 40 18.79 22.12 -4.45
CA ASN A 40 18.30 22.82 -5.63
C ASN A 40 17.60 21.85 -6.61
N TYR A 41 16.64 21.04 -6.15
CA TYR A 41 15.97 20.06 -7.00
C TYR A 41 14.77 20.59 -7.77
N PHE A 42 14.39 21.86 -7.66
CA PHE A 42 13.25 22.42 -8.34
C PHE A 42 13.64 23.59 -9.25
N ASN A 43 14.19 23.25 -10.39
CA ASN A 43 14.43 24.21 -11.49
C ASN A 43 13.14 24.54 -12.28
N SER A 44 11.98 24.70 -11.64
CA SER A 44 10.82 25.26 -12.30
C SER A 44 10.32 26.47 -11.53
N GLN A 45 10.33 27.63 -12.18
CA GLN A 45 9.77 28.88 -11.67
C GLN A 45 8.33 28.75 -11.14
N ALA A 46 7.56 27.77 -11.60
CA ALA A 46 6.21 27.50 -11.12
C ALA A 46 6.16 26.94 -9.69
N LEU A 47 7.20 26.24 -9.23
CA LEU A 47 7.27 25.69 -7.87
C LEU A 47 7.90 26.66 -6.87
N GLU A 48 8.76 27.60 -7.31
CA GLU A 48 9.25 28.67 -6.48
C GLU A 48 8.13 29.58 -5.94
N GLN A 49 7.08 29.81 -6.73
CA GLN A 49 5.91 30.58 -6.29
C GLN A 49 5.08 29.89 -5.19
N PHE A 50 5.04 28.55 -5.19
CA PHE A 50 4.31 27.76 -4.16
C PHE A 50 5.08 27.59 -2.86
N TYR A 51 6.42 27.66 -2.91
CA TYR A 51 7.29 27.40 -1.76
C TYR A 51 8.14 28.62 -1.37
N SER A 52 7.79 29.81 -1.83
CA SER A 52 8.46 31.05 -1.43
C SER A 52 8.30 31.23 0.09
N GLY A 53 9.42 31.18 0.79
CA GLY A 53 9.48 31.30 2.26
C GLY A 53 9.73 29.99 3.03
N VAL A 54 9.79 28.83 2.35
CA VAL A 54 10.19 27.57 2.99
C VAL A 54 11.66 27.33 2.72
N VAL A 55 12.48 27.44 3.76
CA VAL A 55 13.91 27.08 3.68
C VAL A 55 14.03 25.60 3.34
N GLN A 56 14.62 25.30 2.18
CA GLN A 56 14.85 23.93 1.73
C GLN A 56 16.19 23.46 2.26
N THR A 57 16.19 22.39 3.04
CA THR A 57 17.40 21.77 3.57
C THR A 57 17.61 20.38 2.96
N PRO A 58 18.86 19.97 2.64
CA PRO A 58 19.18 18.59 2.28
C PRO A 58 19.11 17.64 3.49
N ILE A 59 19.11 18.18 4.71
CA ILE A 59 19.01 17.39 5.93
C ILE A 59 17.54 17.09 6.17
N ARG A 60 17.20 15.80 6.21
CA ARG A 60 15.84 15.32 6.49
C ARG A 60 15.83 14.59 7.83
N GLY A 61 14.78 14.81 8.60
CA GLY A 61 14.49 13.97 9.76
C GLY A 61 14.34 12.50 9.32
N LEU A 62 14.93 11.60 10.10
CA LEU A 62 14.67 10.18 9.91
C LEU A 62 13.20 9.90 10.24
N ARG A 63 12.40 9.63 9.23
CA ARG A 63 11.02 9.16 9.39
C ARG A 63 10.93 7.77 8.79
N THR A 64 10.79 6.77 9.64
CA THR A 64 10.37 5.44 9.19
C THR A 64 8.88 5.53 8.88
N GLY A 65 8.49 5.22 7.65
CA GLY A 65 7.07 5.12 7.30
C GLY A 65 6.42 4.04 8.16
N LEU A 66 5.23 4.31 8.69
CA LEU A 66 4.49 3.35 9.51
C LEU A 66 4.38 1.98 8.83
N ASN A 67 4.02 1.97 7.55
CA ASN A 67 3.83 0.73 6.78
C ASN A 67 5.13 -0.10 6.69
N ALA A 68 6.28 0.55 6.49
CA ALA A 68 7.55 -0.16 6.42
C ALA A 68 7.95 -0.76 7.77
N THR A 69 7.76 -0.02 8.86
CA THR A 69 8.06 -0.51 10.22
C THR A 69 7.09 -1.63 10.62
N THR A 70 5.81 -1.48 10.31
CA THR A 70 4.78 -2.46 10.61
C THR A 70 5.01 -3.75 9.84
N GLN A 71 5.36 -3.66 8.54
CA GLN A 71 5.69 -4.83 7.72
C GLN A 71 6.87 -5.60 8.30
N LEU A 72 7.92 -4.87 8.67
CA LEU A 72 9.12 -5.46 9.24
C LEU A 72 8.83 -6.25 10.52
N VAL A 73 8.09 -5.64 11.45
CA VAL A 73 7.72 -6.29 12.71
C VAL A 73 6.75 -7.45 12.46
N ALA A 74 5.75 -7.26 11.59
CA ALA A 74 4.75 -8.26 11.25
C ALA A 74 5.37 -9.52 10.65
N ASP A 75 6.16 -9.34 9.59
CA ASP A 75 6.81 -10.43 8.87
C ASP A 75 7.75 -11.24 9.78
N ARG A 76 8.61 -10.54 10.52
CA ARG A 76 9.57 -11.20 11.42
C ARG A 76 8.90 -11.88 12.61
N SER A 77 7.86 -11.28 13.18
CA SER A 77 7.10 -11.92 14.26
C SER A 77 6.41 -13.18 13.77
N ALA A 78 5.76 -13.15 12.59
CA ALA A 78 5.09 -14.32 12.02
C ALA A 78 6.05 -15.49 11.75
N VAL A 79 7.28 -15.21 11.32
CA VAL A 79 8.32 -16.22 11.10
C VAL A 79 8.89 -16.72 12.43
N ALA A 80 9.22 -15.82 13.36
CA ALA A 80 9.91 -16.16 14.62
C ALA A 80 9.09 -17.07 15.54
N ILE A 81 7.75 -16.94 15.53
CA ILE A 81 6.85 -17.76 16.35
C ILE A 81 6.39 -19.04 15.66
N SER A 82 6.83 -19.26 14.42
CA SER A 82 6.44 -20.45 13.66
C SER A 82 7.11 -21.72 14.20
N GLU A 83 6.31 -22.72 14.50
CA GLU A 83 6.80 -24.05 14.86
C GLU A 83 7.03 -24.98 13.66
N THR A 84 6.45 -24.60 12.50
CA THR A 84 6.44 -25.45 11.28
C THR A 84 7.37 -24.96 10.19
N GLY A 85 8.07 -23.84 10.41
CA GLY A 85 8.86 -23.14 9.40
C GLY A 85 8.03 -22.35 8.37
N LYS A 86 6.68 -22.40 8.45
CA LYS A 86 5.79 -21.53 7.65
C LYS A 86 5.34 -20.35 8.54
N PRO A 87 5.31 -19.12 8.03
CA PRO A 87 4.85 -17.97 8.80
C PRO A 87 3.47 -18.19 9.39
N GLU A 88 3.27 -17.80 10.65
CA GLU A 88 1.97 -17.89 11.30
C GLU A 88 1.01 -16.83 10.75
N LYS A 89 -0.27 -17.22 10.67
CA LYS A 89 -1.34 -16.27 10.30
C LYS A 89 -1.52 -15.21 11.37
N MET A 90 -1.78 -13.97 10.94
CA MET A 90 -1.94 -12.85 11.88
C MET A 90 -3.06 -11.90 11.49
N ILE A 91 -3.48 -11.12 12.49
CA ILE A 91 -4.36 -9.97 12.30
C ILE A 91 -3.64 -8.71 12.77
N ALA A 92 -3.69 -7.67 11.93
CA ALA A 92 -3.19 -6.34 12.25
C ALA A 92 -4.37 -5.38 12.42
N PHE A 93 -4.55 -4.85 13.63
CA PHE A 93 -5.58 -3.87 13.94
C PHE A 93 -5.10 -2.44 13.68
N THR A 94 -5.99 -1.64 13.10
CA THR A 94 -5.86 -0.18 12.97
C THR A 94 -7.17 0.49 13.41
N ASP A 95 -7.12 1.78 13.71
CA ASP A 95 -8.32 2.51 14.15
C ASP A 95 -9.11 3.10 12.98
N SER A 96 -8.46 3.28 11.82
CA SER A 96 -9.08 3.85 10.63
C SER A 96 -9.15 2.82 9.49
N ARG A 97 -10.17 2.97 8.65
CA ARG A 97 -10.35 2.11 7.46
C ARG A 97 -9.30 2.39 6.39
N ASP A 98 -8.92 3.64 6.24
CA ASP A 98 -7.89 4.05 5.29
C ASP A 98 -6.53 3.50 5.72
N ASP A 99 -6.20 3.59 7.02
CA ASP A 99 -4.99 2.95 7.55
C ASP A 99 -5.02 1.42 7.35
N ALA A 100 -6.21 0.78 7.44
CA ALA A 100 -6.31 -0.66 7.20
C ALA A 100 -6.01 -1.03 5.75
N ALA A 101 -6.50 -0.25 4.80
CA ALA A 101 -6.25 -0.45 3.38
C ALA A 101 -4.78 -0.16 3.02
N ASP A 102 -4.24 0.96 3.50
CA ASP A 102 -2.83 1.34 3.32
C ASP A 102 -1.88 0.31 3.92
N LEU A 103 -2.19 -0.18 5.12
CA LEU A 103 -1.39 -1.18 5.79
C LEU A 103 -1.39 -2.50 5.00
N ALA A 104 -2.57 -2.95 4.52
CA ALA A 104 -2.65 -4.17 3.72
C ALA A 104 -1.83 -4.07 2.43
N ALA A 105 -1.95 -2.95 1.70
CA ALA A 105 -1.18 -2.71 0.49
C ALA A 105 0.32 -2.56 0.78
N GLY A 106 0.67 -1.85 1.87
CA GLY A 106 2.04 -1.64 2.28
C GLY A 106 2.75 -2.92 2.70
N LEU A 107 2.11 -3.76 3.50
CA LEU A 107 2.66 -5.06 3.92
C LEU A 107 3.02 -5.91 2.71
N ASP A 108 2.09 -6.08 1.77
CA ASP A 108 2.33 -6.86 0.55
C ASP A 108 3.48 -6.28 -0.30
N LEU A 109 3.49 -4.97 -0.52
CA LEU A 109 4.46 -4.34 -1.40
C LEU A 109 5.89 -4.39 -0.83
N TYR A 110 6.05 -4.09 0.46
CA TYR A 110 7.38 -4.13 1.09
C TYR A 110 7.89 -5.56 1.21
N HIS A 111 7.03 -6.49 1.61
CA HIS A 111 7.37 -7.92 1.67
C HIS A 111 7.75 -8.46 0.28
N PHE A 112 6.98 -8.14 -0.76
CA PHE A 112 7.30 -8.53 -2.14
C PHE A 112 8.70 -8.07 -2.57
N ARG A 113 9.09 -6.84 -2.23
CA ARG A 113 10.43 -6.32 -2.52
C ARG A 113 11.52 -7.08 -1.78
N ASP A 114 11.27 -7.45 -0.54
CA ASP A 114 12.22 -8.26 0.25
C ASP A 114 12.35 -9.67 -0.33
N VAL A 115 11.24 -10.30 -0.73
CA VAL A 115 11.26 -11.60 -1.44
C VAL A 115 12.07 -11.52 -2.72
N VAL A 116 11.88 -10.49 -3.54
CA VAL A 116 12.69 -10.33 -4.77
C VAL A 116 14.19 -10.25 -4.43
N ARG A 117 14.59 -9.50 -3.37
CA ARG A 117 15.98 -9.41 -2.91
C ARG A 117 16.51 -10.77 -2.40
N GLN A 118 15.68 -11.51 -1.64
CA GLN A 118 16.03 -12.86 -1.16
C GLN A 118 16.33 -13.80 -2.31
N VAL A 119 15.46 -13.83 -3.32
CA VAL A 119 15.66 -14.68 -4.50
C VAL A 119 16.87 -14.23 -5.32
N ILE A 120 17.08 -12.92 -5.51
CA ILE A 120 18.30 -12.39 -6.16
C ILE A 120 19.55 -12.82 -5.39
N GLN A 121 19.54 -12.74 -4.05
CA GLN A 121 20.66 -13.17 -3.22
C GLN A 121 20.93 -14.68 -3.34
N GLN A 122 19.89 -15.51 -3.39
CA GLN A 122 20.04 -16.93 -3.64
C GLN A 122 20.68 -17.19 -5.01
N GLN A 123 20.26 -16.45 -6.03
CA GLN A 123 20.80 -16.57 -7.39
C GLN A 123 22.23 -16.02 -7.49
N ALA A 124 22.60 -15.02 -6.74
CA ALA A 124 23.97 -14.48 -6.67
C ALA A 124 24.93 -15.45 -5.95
N LYS A 125 24.43 -16.24 -5.01
CA LYS A 125 25.20 -17.27 -4.28
C LYS A 125 25.27 -18.60 -5.03
N SER A 126 24.54 -18.76 -6.15
CA SER A 126 24.55 -20.02 -6.89
C SER A 126 25.99 -20.39 -7.27
N GLU A 127 26.33 -21.63 -7.01
CA GLU A 127 27.64 -22.21 -7.06
C GLU A 127 28.34 -21.92 -8.41
N ALA A 128 29.67 -21.79 -8.36
CA ALA A 128 30.47 -21.61 -9.57
C ALA A 128 30.13 -22.75 -10.55
N VAL A 129 29.67 -22.39 -11.76
CA VAL A 129 29.37 -23.34 -12.80
C VAL A 129 30.72 -24.03 -13.17
N PRO A 130 30.82 -25.35 -13.09
CA PRO A 130 32.08 -26.03 -13.45
C PRO A 130 32.33 -25.91 -14.95
N ALA A 131 33.57 -25.73 -15.34
CA ALA A 131 33.96 -25.86 -16.74
C ALA A 131 33.77 -27.30 -17.22
N THR A 132 33.63 -27.47 -18.53
CA THR A 132 33.49 -28.78 -19.18
C THR A 132 34.53 -29.78 -18.68
N ALA A 133 35.79 -29.38 -18.55
CA ALA A 133 36.85 -30.26 -18.06
C ALA A 133 36.57 -30.77 -16.63
N ALA A 134 36.07 -29.93 -15.73
CA ALA A 134 35.70 -30.32 -14.37
C ALA A 134 34.50 -31.27 -14.38
N LEU A 135 33.47 -30.99 -15.19
CA LEU A 135 32.27 -31.82 -15.28
C LEU A 135 32.60 -33.21 -15.86
N VAL A 136 33.43 -33.27 -16.91
CA VAL A 136 33.93 -34.52 -17.52
C VAL A 136 34.71 -35.37 -16.50
N ALA A 137 35.52 -34.72 -15.65
CA ALA A 137 36.26 -35.44 -14.60
C ALA A 137 35.32 -36.05 -13.54
N LEU A 138 34.13 -35.50 -13.31
CA LEU A 138 33.15 -36.09 -12.41
C LEU A 138 32.44 -37.31 -13.00
N VAL A 139 32.29 -37.39 -14.33
CA VAL A 139 31.62 -38.53 -15.00
C VAL A 139 32.34 -39.85 -14.74
N GLY A 140 33.65 -39.84 -14.57
CA GLY A 140 34.44 -41.02 -14.30
C GLY A 140 34.36 -41.56 -12.87
N LYS A 141 33.67 -40.90 -11.94
CA LYS A 141 33.54 -41.34 -10.55
C LYS A 141 32.35 -42.28 -10.36
N VAL A 142 32.55 -43.31 -9.53
CA VAL A 142 31.52 -44.32 -9.24
C VAL A 142 30.40 -43.76 -8.39
N GLU A 143 30.74 -42.92 -7.39
CA GLU A 143 29.78 -42.18 -6.56
C GLU A 143 30.25 -40.73 -6.44
N LEU A 144 29.30 -39.80 -6.48
CA LEU A 144 29.54 -38.36 -6.28
C LEU A 144 29.35 -38.00 -4.83
N GLY A 145 30.28 -37.29 -4.24
CA GLY A 145 30.15 -36.67 -2.94
C GLY A 145 29.19 -35.46 -2.99
N ILE A 146 28.89 -34.89 -1.82
CA ILE A 146 27.94 -33.76 -1.71
C ILE A 146 28.38 -32.58 -2.57
N GLU A 147 29.64 -32.17 -2.53
CA GLU A 147 30.16 -31.04 -3.31
C GLU A 147 30.20 -31.34 -4.83
N GLU A 148 30.45 -32.56 -5.20
CA GLU A 148 30.47 -33.01 -6.59
C GLU A 148 29.05 -33.09 -7.19
N THR A 149 28.08 -33.51 -6.38
CA THR A 149 26.66 -33.47 -6.75
C THR A 149 26.20 -32.02 -6.98
N LYS A 150 26.60 -31.08 -6.11
CA LYS A 150 26.31 -29.66 -6.31
C LYS A 150 26.92 -29.11 -7.62
N LEU A 151 28.15 -29.46 -7.93
CA LEU A 151 28.77 -29.03 -9.19
C LEU A 151 28.04 -29.60 -10.41
N LYS A 152 27.62 -30.87 -10.35
CA LYS A 152 26.79 -31.47 -11.41
C LYS A 152 25.47 -30.74 -11.57
N ASP A 153 24.78 -30.48 -10.44
CA ASP A 153 23.49 -29.80 -10.43
C ASP A 153 23.62 -28.35 -10.89
N ALA A 154 24.73 -27.67 -10.56
CA ALA A 154 25.03 -26.32 -11.04
C ALA A 154 25.26 -26.31 -12.57
N ALA A 155 25.96 -27.34 -13.12
CA ALA A 155 26.15 -27.47 -14.56
C ALA A 155 24.81 -27.70 -15.29
N GLU A 156 23.98 -28.63 -14.79
CA GLU A 156 22.67 -28.95 -15.37
C GLU A 156 21.71 -27.76 -15.28
N HIS A 157 21.80 -26.97 -14.19
CA HIS A 157 21.00 -25.75 -14.03
C HIS A 157 21.43 -24.64 -14.99
N ALA A 158 22.75 -24.50 -15.23
CA ALA A 158 23.28 -23.50 -16.15
C ALA A 158 23.03 -23.85 -17.62
N VAL A 159 23.23 -25.08 -17.97
CA VAL A 159 23.05 -25.64 -19.34
C VAL A 159 22.33 -26.98 -19.21
N PRO A 160 20.99 -27.01 -19.35
CA PRO A 160 20.23 -28.25 -19.34
C PRO A 160 20.75 -29.26 -20.36
N GLY A 161 21.03 -30.46 -19.91
CA GLY A 161 21.64 -31.51 -20.73
C GLY A 161 23.18 -31.59 -20.66
N ALA A 162 23.86 -30.68 -19.94
CA ALA A 162 25.32 -30.66 -19.84
C ALA A 162 25.90 -31.94 -19.26
N TRP A 163 25.24 -32.55 -18.26
CA TRP A 163 25.68 -33.83 -17.69
C TRP A 163 25.62 -35.00 -18.69
N LYS A 164 24.53 -35.02 -19.48
CA LYS A 164 24.38 -36.01 -20.57
C LYS A 164 25.47 -35.83 -21.63
N ALA A 165 25.66 -34.57 -22.07
CA ALA A 165 26.70 -34.22 -23.03
C ALA A 165 28.10 -34.58 -22.51
N ALA A 166 28.40 -34.32 -21.25
CA ALA A 166 29.69 -34.73 -20.65
C ALA A 166 29.87 -36.26 -20.63
N LYS A 167 28.83 -37.03 -20.36
CA LYS A 167 28.88 -38.51 -20.44
C LYS A 167 29.13 -39.00 -21.85
N LEU A 168 28.47 -38.45 -22.85
CA LEU A 168 28.65 -38.80 -24.26
C LEU A 168 30.05 -38.45 -24.73
N LYS A 169 30.60 -37.33 -24.32
CA LYS A 169 31.97 -36.93 -24.58
C LYS A 169 32.99 -37.91 -24.00
N VAL A 170 32.79 -38.37 -22.74
CA VAL A 170 33.66 -39.40 -22.14
C VAL A 170 33.57 -40.73 -22.89
N ALA A 171 32.39 -41.07 -23.42
CA ALA A 171 32.18 -42.27 -24.23
C ALA A 171 32.66 -42.14 -25.68
N GLY A 172 33.12 -40.98 -26.12
CA GLY A 172 33.50 -40.70 -27.50
C GLY A 172 32.34 -40.69 -28.49
N LEU A 173 31.13 -40.37 -28.04
CA LEU A 173 29.88 -40.39 -28.78
C LEU A 173 29.23 -38.98 -28.86
N ASP A 174 30.00 -37.90 -28.63
CA ASP A 174 29.54 -36.54 -28.69
C ASP A 174 29.39 -36.06 -30.15
N GLU A 175 28.17 -35.66 -30.51
CA GLU A 175 27.82 -35.03 -31.77
C GLU A 175 27.89 -33.49 -31.64
N ASP A 176 27.55 -32.78 -32.72
CA ASP A 176 27.67 -31.33 -32.74
C ASP A 176 26.77 -30.66 -31.68
N GLU A 177 25.57 -31.21 -31.40
CA GLU A 177 24.66 -30.73 -30.38
C GLU A 177 25.25 -30.79 -28.96
N GLU A 178 25.89 -31.91 -28.62
CA GLU A 178 26.56 -32.07 -27.34
C GLU A 178 27.79 -31.18 -27.21
N ARG A 179 28.52 -30.94 -28.32
CA ARG A 179 29.65 -30.00 -28.32
C ARG A 179 29.20 -28.55 -28.10
N GLU A 180 28.08 -28.17 -28.72
CA GLU A 180 27.48 -26.82 -28.47
C GLU A 180 27.05 -26.66 -27.03
N LEU A 181 26.43 -27.67 -26.40
CA LEU A 181 26.06 -27.63 -24.99
C LEU A 181 27.28 -27.50 -24.06
N LEU A 182 28.37 -28.23 -24.37
CA LEU A 182 29.59 -28.14 -23.57
C LEU A 182 30.36 -26.83 -23.79
N ALA A 183 30.32 -26.27 -25.01
CA ALA A 183 30.83 -24.92 -25.26
C ALA A 183 30.02 -23.85 -24.51
N ALA A 184 28.70 -23.98 -24.50
CA ALA A 184 27.84 -23.12 -23.71
C ALA A 184 28.11 -23.22 -22.19
N LEU A 185 28.49 -24.44 -21.71
CA LEU A 185 28.90 -24.65 -20.33
C LEU A 185 30.23 -23.94 -20.01
N ASP A 186 31.20 -24.03 -20.93
CA ASP A 186 32.48 -23.33 -20.76
C ASP A 186 32.30 -21.81 -20.77
N ASP A 187 31.41 -21.28 -21.62
CA ASP A 187 31.01 -19.86 -21.61
C ASP A 187 30.33 -19.48 -20.31
N ALA A 188 29.43 -20.32 -19.80
CA ALA A 188 28.78 -20.10 -18.52
C ALA A 188 29.77 -20.16 -17.35
N SER A 189 30.74 -21.08 -17.40
CA SER A 189 31.83 -21.21 -16.40
C SER A 189 32.80 -20.02 -16.42
N ALA A 190 33.14 -19.54 -17.61
CA ALA A 190 33.97 -18.34 -17.80
C ALA A 190 33.22 -17.05 -17.41
N SER A 191 31.89 -17.10 -17.36
CA SER A 191 31.05 -15.97 -17.04
C SER A 191 31.17 -15.61 -15.55
N LYS A 192 31.60 -14.40 -15.26
CA LYS A 192 31.74 -13.88 -13.87
C LYS A 192 30.40 -13.64 -13.15
N GLY A 193 29.28 -14.11 -13.71
CA GLY A 193 27.95 -13.85 -13.13
C GLY A 193 26.81 -14.50 -13.92
N LYS A 194 25.57 -14.30 -13.43
CA LYS A 194 24.36 -14.83 -14.04
C LYS A 194 23.77 -13.85 -15.06
N GLY A 195 23.59 -14.30 -16.30
CA GLY A 195 23.00 -13.49 -17.38
C GLY A 195 21.56 -13.04 -17.03
N TRP A 196 21.17 -11.87 -17.53
CA TRP A 196 19.89 -11.24 -17.23
C TRP A 196 18.68 -12.13 -17.54
N SER A 197 18.67 -12.76 -18.74
CA SER A 197 17.59 -13.67 -19.14
C SER A 197 17.42 -14.83 -18.15
N SER A 198 18.50 -15.50 -17.83
CA SER A 198 18.51 -16.64 -16.90
C SER A 198 18.11 -16.21 -15.48
N LEU A 199 18.55 -15.02 -15.02
CA LEU A 199 18.17 -14.46 -13.73
C LEU A 199 16.67 -14.21 -13.66
N VAL A 200 16.11 -13.52 -14.65
CA VAL A 200 14.69 -13.16 -14.70
C VAL A 200 13.81 -14.41 -14.70
N VAL A 201 14.14 -15.40 -15.52
CA VAL A 201 13.40 -16.67 -15.59
C VAL A 201 13.48 -17.43 -14.27
N SER A 202 14.66 -17.53 -13.66
CA SER A 202 14.83 -18.20 -12.36
C SER A 202 14.05 -17.51 -11.24
N VAL A 203 14.14 -16.17 -11.15
CA VAL A 203 13.39 -15.40 -10.13
C VAL A 203 11.89 -15.59 -10.32
N ARG A 204 11.40 -15.46 -11.57
CA ARG A 204 9.99 -15.68 -11.92
C ARG A 204 9.50 -17.05 -11.47
N ASP A 205 10.23 -18.10 -11.80
CA ASP A 205 9.80 -19.49 -11.54
C ASP A 205 9.86 -19.84 -10.04
N ILE A 206 10.88 -19.35 -9.33
CA ILE A 206 10.99 -19.53 -7.88
C ILE A 206 9.81 -18.81 -7.18
N MET A 207 9.52 -17.59 -7.55
CA MET A 207 8.39 -16.86 -6.96
C MET A 207 7.06 -17.56 -7.25
N ALA A 208 6.83 -17.95 -8.50
CA ALA A 208 5.61 -18.67 -8.90
C ALA A 208 5.45 -20.01 -8.16
N SER A 209 6.53 -20.78 -7.98
CA SER A 209 6.51 -22.03 -7.23
C SER A 209 6.14 -21.87 -5.74
N LYS A 210 6.41 -20.70 -5.18
CA LYS A 210 6.03 -20.33 -3.80
C LYS A 210 4.63 -19.69 -3.70
N GLY A 211 3.89 -19.59 -4.81
CA GLY A 211 2.57 -18.96 -4.86
C GLY A 211 2.61 -17.43 -4.82
N ILE A 212 3.73 -16.83 -5.19
CA ILE A 212 3.93 -15.38 -5.24
C ILE A 212 3.87 -14.93 -6.70
N ASN A 213 3.01 -13.97 -7.01
CA ASN A 213 2.90 -13.42 -8.36
C ASN A 213 4.19 -12.67 -8.75
N PRO A 214 4.97 -13.13 -9.75
CA PRO A 214 6.23 -12.50 -10.09
C PRO A 214 6.11 -11.08 -10.66
N ALA A 215 4.93 -10.70 -11.16
CA ALA A 215 4.68 -9.34 -11.66
C ALA A 215 4.34 -8.33 -10.55
N GLY A 216 4.08 -8.78 -9.34
CA GLY A 216 3.76 -7.95 -8.19
C GLY A 216 2.42 -8.27 -7.53
N PRO A 217 2.16 -7.72 -6.34
CA PRO A 217 0.96 -8.00 -5.57
C PRO A 217 -0.27 -7.20 -6.03
N GLU A 218 -0.11 -6.21 -6.92
CA GLU A 218 -1.17 -5.30 -7.33
C GLU A 218 -2.31 -6.05 -8.04
N ASP A 219 -3.53 -5.61 -7.84
CA ASP A 219 -4.73 -6.22 -8.43
C ASP A 219 -4.67 -6.29 -9.97
N THR A 220 -4.09 -5.28 -10.61
CA THR A 220 -3.91 -5.25 -12.06
C THR A 220 -3.01 -6.37 -12.60
N MET A 221 -2.16 -6.94 -11.75
CA MET A 221 -1.27 -8.05 -12.09
C MET A 221 -1.88 -9.42 -11.79
N GLN A 222 -3.06 -9.50 -11.15
CA GLN A 222 -3.68 -10.77 -10.79
C GLN A 222 -4.26 -11.52 -11.99
N ARG A 223 -4.54 -10.82 -13.09
CA ARG A 223 -5.10 -11.43 -14.31
C ARG A 223 -4.44 -10.86 -15.56
N TYR A 224 -4.26 -11.71 -16.56
CA TYR A 224 -3.88 -11.33 -17.92
C TYR A 224 -4.82 -12.02 -18.90
N LEU A 225 -5.39 -11.30 -19.89
CA LEU A 225 -6.43 -11.78 -20.81
C LEU A 225 -7.59 -12.51 -20.08
N GLY A 226 -7.99 -12.01 -18.90
CA GLY A 226 -9.06 -12.62 -18.09
C GLY A 226 -8.63 -13.87 -17.30
N VAL A 227 -7.44 -14.41 -17.54
CA VAL A 227 -6.91 -15.61 -16.88
C VAL A 227 -6.11 -15.23 -15.63
N GLN A 228 -6.31 -15.95 -14.54
CA GLN A 228 -5.56 -15.79 -13.29
C GLN A 228 -4.06 -16.05 -13.52
N TRP A 229 -3.17 -15.24 -12.89
CA TRP A 229 -1.73 -15.26 -13.09
C TRP A 229 -1.10 -16.66 -12.91
N TRP A 230 -1.47 -17.38 -11.88
CA TRP A 230 -0.90 -18.68 -11.52
C TRP A 230 -1.17 -19.78 -12.57
N ARG A 231 -2.19 -19.63 -13.40
CA ARG A 231 -2.55 -20.61 -14.44
C ARG A 231 -1.58 -20.63 -15.61
N PHE A 232 -0.73 -19.61 -15.72
CA PHE A 232 0.35 -19.57 -16.72
C PHE A 232 1.59 -20.37 -16.30
N PHE A 233 1.70 -20.74 -15.00
CA PHE A 233 2.83 -21.47 -14.44
C PHE A 233 2.48 -22.95 -14.17
N PRO A 234 3.48 -23.79 -13.79
CA PRO A 234 3.21 -25.12 -13.29
C PRO A 234 2.21 -25.09 -12.13
N ARG A 235 1.20 -25.92 -12.20
CA ARG A 235 0.10 -25.89 -11.20
C ARG A 235 0.54 -26.44 -9.86
N PRO A 236 0.07 -25.85 -8.76
CA PRO A 236 0.19 -26.50 -7.47
C PRO A 236 -0.50 -27.87 -7.46
N ALA A 237 0.04 -28.79 -6.68
CA ALA A 237 -0.57 -30.12 -6.55
C ALA A 237 -2.02 -30.00 -6.01
N GLY A 238 -2.97 -30.62 -6.68
CA GLY A 238 -4.40 -30.57 -6.33
C GLY A 238 -5.17 -29.36 -6.86
N ALA A 239 -4.55 -28.44 -7.58
CA ALA A 239 -5.27 -27.33 -8.21
C ALA A 239 -6.18 -27.80 -9.33
N THR A 240 -7.44 -27.37 -9.33
CA THR A 240 -8.47 -27.65 -10.34
C THR A 240 -8.54 -26.53 -11.38
N GLY A 241 -9.25 -26.74 -12.46
CA GLY A 241 -9.48 -25.74 -13.52
C GLY A 241 -9.01 -26.22 -14.89
N GLY A 242 -9.61 -25.71 -15.99
CA GLY A 242 -9.27 -26.07 -17.37
C GLY A 242 -7.85 -25.64 -17.77
N GLU A 243 -7.26 -26.25 -18.79
CA GLU A 243 -5.98 -25.83 -19.34
C GLU A 243 -6.08 -24.48 -20.07
N VAL A 244 -5.01 -23.69 -19.98
CA VAL A 244 -4.88 -22.47 -20.78
C VAL A 244 -4.39 -22.86 -22.16
N ALA A 245 -5.02 -22.31 -23.22
CA ALA A 245 -4.59 -22.57 -24.59
C ALA A 245 -3.08 -22.25 -24.77
N PRO A 246 -2.34 -23.06 -25.54
CA PRO A 246 -0.87 -22.92 -25.65
C PRO A 246 -0.40 -21.52 -26.05
N GLU A 247 -1.09 -20.87 -26.99
CA GLU A 247 -0.77 -19.51 -27.43
C GLU A 247 -0.99 -18.47 -26.31
N ALA A 248 -2.13 -18.53 -25.63
CA ALA A 248 -2.41 -17.64 -24.49
C ALA A 248 -1.43 -17.90 -23.33
N LYS A 249 -1.01 -19.16 -23.13
CA LYS A 249 -0.02 -19.52 -22.13
C LYS A 249 1.35 -18.90 -22.44
N ALA A 250 1.79 -18.95 -23.70
CA ALA A 250 3.03 -18.32 -24.13
C ALA A 250 3.00 -16.81 -23.93
N GLN A 251 1.92 -16.12 -24.35
CA GLN A 251 1.73 -14.68 -24.18
C GLN A 251 1.70 -14.30 -22.69
N GLY A 252 1.01 -15.08 -21.86
CA GLY A 252 0.96 -14.83 -20.41
C GLY A 252 2.33 -14.99 -19.74
N LEU A 253 3.08 -16.02 -20.09
CA LEU A 253 4.45 -16.23 -19.59
C LEU A 253 5.36 -15.06 -20.00
N GLU A 254 5.28 -14.59 -21.24
CA GLU A 254 6.04 -13.45 -21.73
C GLU A 254 5.69 -12.18 -20.93
N PHE A 255 4.39 -11.89 -20.78
CA PHE A 255 3.90 -10.75 -19.99
C PHE A 255 4.44 -10.77 -18.55
N TYR A 256 4.27 -11.89 -17.83
CA TYR A 256 4.71 -11.99 -16.43
C TYR A 256 6.23 -11.97 -16.32
N THR A 257 6.96 -12.48 -17.32
CA THR A 257 8.43 -12.43 -17.33
C THR A 257 8.95 -11.01 -17.53
N ALA A 258 8.37 -10.26 -18.47
CA ALA A 258 8.74 -8.85 -18.69
C ALA A 258 8.45 -8.00 -17.43
N ARG A 259 7.29 -8.18 -16.80
CA ARG A 259 6.95 -7.48 -15.55
C ARG A 259 7.87 -7.87 -14.39
N CYS A 260 8.20 -9.15 -14.26
CA CYS A 260 9.18 -9.64 -13.29
C CYS A 260 10.54 -8.95 -13.47
N ALA A 261 11.02 -8.83 -14.70
CA ALA A 261 12.28 -8.14 -14.99
C ALA A 261 12.28 -6.68 -14.51
N GLY A 262 11.19 -5.95 -14.73
CA GLY A 262 11.02 -4.60 -14.18
C GLY A 262 11.03 -4.56 -12.63
N ARG A 263 10.42 -5.56 -11.97
CA ARG A 263 10.45 -5.68 -10.49
C ARG A 263 11.84 -6.00 -9.96
N ILE A 264 12.56 -6.87 -10.62
CA ILE A 264 13.97 -7.18 -10.30
C ILE A 264 14.81 -5.90 -10.39
N ALA A 265 14.72 -5.15 -11.50
CA ALA A 265 15.43 -3.89 -11.67
C ALA A 265 15.04 -2.87 -10.58
N GLY A 266 13.75 -2.74 -10.28
CA GLY A 266 13.25 -1.86 -9.23
C GLY A 266 13.81 -2.18 -7.84
N SER A 267 14.00 -3.47 -7.52
CA SER A 267 14.59 -3.92 -6.26
C SER A 267 16.11 -3.79 -6.23
N MET A 268 16.78 -4.03 -7.37
CA MET A 268 18.24 -3.89 -7.50
C MET A 268 18.71 -2.43 -7.37
N PHE A 269 17.92 -1.47 -7.84
CA PHE A 269 18.24 -0.05 -7.89
C PHE A 269 17.43 0.78 -6.88
N ASP A 270 16.99 0.18 -5.78
CA ASP A 270 16.27 0.92 -4.76
C ASP A 270 17.18 1.98 -4.11
N ARG A 271 16.55 3.02 -3.53
CA ARG A 271 17.27 4.12 -2.91
C ARG A 271 17.54 3.88 -1.43
N ALA A 272 18.22 4.80 -0.78
CA ALA A 272 18.50 4.81 0.65
C ALA A 272 19.35 3.62 1.15
N GLY A 273 20.32 3.19 0.34
CA GLY A 273 21.25 2.11 0.74
C GLY A 273 20.66 0.70 0.60
N ARG A 274 19.53 0.56 -0.10
CA ARG A 274 18.86 -0.72 -0.33
C ARG A 274 19.11 -1.30 -1.72
N ASP A 275 19.99 -0.70 -2.49
CA ASP A 275 20.47 -1.30 -3.75
C ASP A 275 21.44 -2.45 -3.47
N ILE A 276 21.52 -3.38 -4.42
CA ILE A 276 22.31 -4.61 -4.24
C ILE A 276 23.80 -4.37 -3.94
N GLU A 277 24.39 -3.26 -4.44
CA GLU A 277 25.79 -2.92 -4.16
C GLU A 277 25.96 -2.37 -2.75
N SER A 278 25.09 -1.45 -2.33
CA SER A 278 25.14 -0.88 -0.97
C SER A 278 24.90 -1.95 0.11
N MET A 279 24.13 -2.98 -0.22
CA MET A 279 23.89 -4.16 0.63
C MET A 279 25.01 -5.20 0.57
N GLY A 280 26.01 -5.03 -0.30
CA GLY A 280 27.09 -6.00 -0.48
C GLY A 280 26.66 -7.34 -1.11
N LEU A 281 25.54 -7.39 -1.80
CA LEU A 281 25.02 -8.62 -2.40
C LEU A 281 25.67 -8.91 -3.75
N GLY A 282 25.96 -7.89 -4.53
CA GLY A 282 26.50 -7.95 -5.87
C GLY A 282 26.30 -6.67 -6.64
N TYR A 283 26.50 -6.71 -7.94
CA TYR A 283 26.27 -5.59 -8.84
C TYR A 283 25.81 -6.05 -10.21
N LEU A 284 25.19 -5.15 -10.97
CA LEU A 284 24.75 -5.41 -12.33
C LEU A 284 25.81 -4.88 -13.30
N GLY A 285 26.51 -5.79 -13.97
CA GLY A 285 27.49 -5.51 -15.01
C GLY A 285 26.96 -5.84 -16.40
N VAL A 286 27.87 -5.84 -17.38
CA VAL A 286 27.59 -6.18 -18.78
C VAL A 286 28.49 -7.33 -19.18
N SER A 287 27.96 -8.33 -19.91
CA SER A 287 28.76 -9.51 -20.31
C SER A 287 29.63 -9.21 -21.52
N GLY A 288 30.86 -9.79 -21.55
CA GLY A 288 31.83 -9.66 -22.63
C GLY A 288 33.03 -8.77 -22.27
N ASP A 289 34.00 -8.68 -23.18
CA ASP A 289 35.12 -7.73 -23.08
C ASP A 289 34.78 -6.46 -23.88
N HIS A 290 34.96 -5.31 -23.25
CA HIS A 290 34.62 -4.00 -23.80
C HIS A 290 35.83 -3.09 -23.91
N SER A 291 37.03 -3.60 -23.62
CA SER A 291 38.28 -2.84 -23.60
C SER A 291 38.59 -2.15 -24.93
N ALA A 292 38.46 -2.86 -26.04
CA ALA A 292 38.75 -2.34 -27.36
C ALA A 292 37.71 -1.25 -27.79
N SER A 293 36.44 -1.45 -27.48
CA SER A 293 35.36 -0.49 -27.86
C SER A 293 35.44 0.83 -27.10
N ILE A 294 35.87 0.80 -25.81
CA ILE A 294 35.98 1.98 -24.96
C ILE A 294 37.38 2.55 -24.97
N GLY A 295 38.39 1.72 -25.35
CA GLY A 295 39.82 2.10 -25.42
C GLY A 295 40.46 2.30 -24.05
N VAL A 296 40.16 1.42 -23.10
CA VAL A 296 40.67 1.35 -21.75
C VAL A 296 40.93 -0.11 -21.36
N THR A 297 41.46 -0.41 -20.17
CA THR A 297 41.65 -1.80 -19.74
C THR A 297 40.28 -2.51 -19.55
N SER A 298 40.25 -3.85 -19.66
CA SER A 298 39.05 -4.66 -19.53
C SER A 298 38.35 -4.39 -18.17
N GLU A 299 39.10 -4.31 -17.07
CA GLU A 299 38.58 -4.01 -15.74
C GLU A 299 37.97 -2.60 -15.67
N GLN A 300 38.64 -1.61 -16.28
CA GLN A 300 38.12 -0.24 -16.33
C GLN A 300 36.86 -0.15 -17.18
N ALA A 301 36.79 -0.82 -18.31
CA ALA A 301 35.62 -0.85 -19.19
C ALA A 301 34.43 -1.49 -18.47
N ASP A 302 34.61 -2.66 -17.90
CA ASP A 302 33.61 -3.38 -17.12
C ASP A 302 33.03 -2.50 -15.99
N GLY A 303 33.91 -1.88 -15.22
CA GLY A 303 33.51 -1.05 -14.09
C GLY A 303 32.82 0.25 -14.49
N LEU A 304 33.24 0.87 -15.60
CA LEU A 304 32.58 2.06 -16.17
C LEU A 304 31.14 1.73 -16.59
N LEU A 305 30.95 0.64 -17.35
CA LEU A 305 29.63 0.22 -17.81
C LEU A 305 28.74 -0.14 -16.61
N ALA A 306 29.25 -0.87 -15.62
CA ALA A 306 28.50 -1.22 -14.41
C ALA A 306 28.05 0.05 -13.63
N ASN A 307 28.94 1.03 -13.48
CA ASN A 307 28.60 2.28 -12.82
C ASN A 307 27.56 3.11 -13.58
N VAL A 308 27.64 3.16 -14.91
CA VAL A 308 26.61 3.82 -15.75
C VAL A 308 25.27 3.10 -15.62
N VAL A 309 25.24 1.77 -15.67
CA VAL A 309 24.02 0.97 -15.41
C VAL A 309 23.44 1.29 -14.04
N ARG A 310 24.26 1.34 -12.99
CA ARG A 310 23.84 1.71 -11.64
C ARG A 310 23.25 3.12 -11.55
N ILE A 311 23.90 4.11 -12.19
CA ILE A 311 23.43 5.50 -12.21
C ILE A 311 22.08 5.58 -12.90
N LEU A 312 21.92 4.95 -14.06
CA LEU A 312 20.65 4.90 -14.80
C LEU A 312 19.55 4.24 -13.96
N GLY A 313 19.86 3.12 -13.31
CA GLY A 313 18.95 2.42 -12.42
C GLY A 313 18.47 3.30 -11.24
N HIS A 314 19.41 3.98 -10.56
CA HIS A 314 19.07 4.91 -9.46
C HIS A 314 18.26 6.12 -9.93
N SER A 315 18.47 6.59 -11.16
CA SER A 315 17.68 7.66 -11.77
C SER A 315 16.31 7.17 -12.26
N LYS A 316 15.98 5.88 -12.02
CA LYS A 316 14.78 5.19 -12.49
C LYS A 316 14.63 5.24 -14.02
N LEU A 317 15.73 5.22 -14.75
CA LEU A 317 15.78 5.14 -16.21
C LEU A 317 15.92 3.69 -16.67
N PHE A 318 14.91 2.89 -16.39
CA PHE A 318 14.80 1.49 -16.85
C PHE A 318 13.36 1.18 -17.28
N ALA A 319 13.20 0.25 -18.20
CA ALA A 319 11.89 -0.20 -18.67
C ALA A 319 11.07 -0.77 -17.49
N GLY A 320 9.79 -0.42 -17.40
CA GLY A 320 8.92 -0.79 -16.28
C GLY A 320 9.00 0.13 -15.05
N SER A 321 9.86 1.18 -15.05
CA SER A 321 9.94 2.15 -13.94
C SER A 321 8.80 3.17 -13.90
N GLY A 322 8.04 3.29 -15.00
CA GLY A 322 7.03 4.34 -15.19
C GLY A 322 7.59 5.72 -15.54
N LYS A 323 8.92 5.90 -15.55
CA LYS A 323 9.56 7.16 -15.94
C LYS A 323 9.88 7.16 -17.43
N HIS A 324 9.34 8.13 -18.16
CA HIS A 324 9.60 8.30 -19.58
C HIS A 324 10.68 9.35 -19.82
N ARG A 325 11.56 9.10 -20.78
CA ARG A 325 12.58 10.03 -21.24
C ARG A 325 12.60 10.06 -22.76
N THR A 326 12.63 11.28 -23.33
CA THR A 326 12.62 11.52 -24.79
C THR A 326 13.93 12.09 -25.31
N SER A 327 14.83 12.51 -24.43
CA SER A 327 16.12 13.10 -24.81
C SER A 327 17.15 12.02 -25.11
N THR A 328 17.84 12.14 -26.24
CA THR A 328 18.93 11.24 -26.66
C THR A 328 20.30 11.58 -26.06
N GLY A 329 20.48 12.79 -25.51
CA GLY A 329 21.72 13.18 -24.81
C GLY A 329 21.91 12.41 -23.51
N ALA A 330 23.14 12.30 -23.00
CA ALA A 330 23.41 11.62 -21.73
C ALA A 330 22.64 12.28 -20.57
N PRO A 331 22.05 11.49 -19.64
CA PRO A 331 21.44 12.02 -18.43
C PRO A 331 22.45 12.82 -17.61
N PRO A 332 22.02 13.90 -16.89
CA PRO A 332 22.93 14.74 -16.12
C PRO A 332 23.85 13.96 -15.18
N ASP A 333 23.30 12.98 -14.46
CA ASP A 333 24.05 12.16 -13.50
C ASP A 333 25.12 11.29 -14.17
N VAL A 334 24.80 10.72 -15.35
CA VAL A 334 25.76 9.95 -16.17
C VAL A 334 26.85 10.84 -16.71
N ARG A 335 26.48 12.01 -17.24
CA ARG A 335 27.42 12.98 -17.76
C ARG A 335 28.38 13.46 -16.67
N ALA A 336 27.86 13.85 -15.50
CA ALA A 336 28.69 14.27 -14.38
C ALA A 336 29.68 13.19 -13.89
N TYR A 337 29.29 11.92 -13.96
CA TYR A 337 30.16 10.82 -13.64
C TYR A 337 31.26 10.64 -14.71
N LEU A 338 30.91 10.61 -16.00
CA LEU A 338 31.86 10.41 -17.09
C LEU A 338 32.84 11.59 -17.25
N GLU A 339 32.38 12.83 -16.99
CA GLU A 339 33.25 14.02 -16.93
C GLU A 339 34.32 13.91 -15.82
N LYS A 340 34.00 13.28 -14.69
CA LYS A 340 34.98 13.00 -13.63
C LYS A 340 35.90 11.84 -13.96
N ALA A 341 35.40 10.83 -14.66
CA ALA A 341 36.17 9.63 -15.02
C ALA A 341 37.13 9.85 -16.18
N ALA A 342 36.75 10.67 -17.18
CA ALA A 342 37.50 10.87 -18.41
C ALA A 342 38.97 11.32 -18.20
N PRO A 343 39.26 12.37 -17.41
CA PRO A 343 40.66 12.78 -17.17
C PRO A 343 41.50 11.72 -16.45
N LEU A 344 40.83 10.88 -15.60
CA LEU A 344 41.52 9.80 -14.91
C LEU A 344 41.90 8.62 -15.82
N LEU A 345 41.27 8.58 -17.00
CA LEU A 345 41.50 7.58 -18.05
C LEU A 345 42.30 8.15 -19.24
N GLY A 346 42.67 9.42 -19.19
CA GLY A 346 43.41 10.10 -20.26
C GLY A 346 42.52 10.30 -21.51
N LYS A 347 41.22 10.49 -21.32
CA LYS A 347 40.22 10.63 -22.38
C LYS A 347 39.49 11.97 -22.35
N GLU A 348 38.97 12.40 -23.48
CA GLU A 348 38.01 13.50 -23.51
C GLU A 348 36.62 13.02 -23.07
N ALA A 349 35.89 13.85 -22.32
CA ALA A 349 34.61 13.48 -21.74
C ALA A 349 33.52 13.14 -22.77
N VAL A 350 33.54 13.88 -23.88
CA VAL A 350 32.57 13.65 -24.99
C VAL A 350 32.84 12.30 -25.64
N ASP A 351 34.11 12.01 -26.02
CA ASP A 351 34.49 10.79 -26.66
C ASP A 351 34.21 9.54 -25.78
N LEU A 352 34.46 9.67 -24.47
CA LEU A 352 34.17 8.61 -23.51
C LEU A 352 32.66 8.38 -23.40
N THR A 353 31.86 9.46 -23.38
CA THR A 353 30.41 9.37 -23.28
C THR A 353 29.81 8.70 -24.52
N ASP A 354 30.27 9.05 -25.70
CA ASP A 354 29.82 8.43 -26.97
C ASP A 354 30.22 6.96 -27.06
N SER A 355 31.48 6.62 -26.72
CA SER A 355 31.95 5.23 -26.70
C SER A 355 31.14 4.36 -25.73
N VAL A 356 30.82 4.86 -24.55
CA VAL A 356 30.00 4.16 -23.57
C VAL A 356 28.55 4.01 -24.06
N ARG A 357 27.96 5.06 -24.62
CA ARG A 357 26.61 5.02 -25.18
C ARG A 357 26.50 3.98 -26.28
N ASP A 358 27.39 4.09 -27.27
CA ASP A 358 27.36 3.25 -28.47
C ASP A 358 27.55 1.77 -28.09
N ARG A 359 28.45 1.50 -27.15
CA ARG A 359 28.66 0.14 -26.66
C ARG A 359 27.45 -0.41 -25.90
N LEU A 360 26.83 0.35 -25.01
CA LEU A 360 25.64 -0.09 -24.29
C LEU A 360 24.43 -0.28 -25.22
N ALA A 361 24.28 0.55 -26.23
CA ALA A 361 23.23 0.44 -27.25
C ALA A 361 23.43 -0.79 -28.14
N GLU A 362 24.66 -1.03 -28.64
CA GLU A 362 25.03 -2.22 -29.42
C GLU A 362 24.71 -3.54 -28.69
N LEU A 363 24.92 -3.57 -27.38
CA LEU A 363 24.65 -4.72 -26.52
C LEU A 363 23.17 -4.82 -26.07
N GLY A 364 22.30 -3.95 -26.56
CA GLY A 364 20.88 -3.94 -26.19
C GLY A 364 20.61 -3.62 -24.72
N VAL A 365 21.57 -3.00 -24.04
CA VAL A 365 21.45 -2.64 -22.63
C VAL A 365 20.66 -1.36 -22.43
N ILE A 366 20.84 -0.40 -23.32
CA ILE A 366 20.06 0.87 -23.35
C ILE A 366 19.41 1.08 -24.71
N ASN A 367 18.35 1.89 -24.75
CA ASN A 367 17.82 2.45 -26.00
C ASN A 367 18.45 3.82 -26.31
N GLU A 368 18.04 4.45 -27.42
CA GLU A 368 18.49 5.77 -27.86
C GLU A 368 18.32 6.88 -26.81
N ASN A 369 17.36 6.72 -25.86
CA ASN A 369 17.05 7.65 -24.81
C ASN A 369 17.72 7.32 -23.46
N TRP A 370 18.74 6.49 -23.45
CA TRP A 370 19.46 6.04 -22.24
C TRP A 370 18.59 5.33 -21.20
N VAL A 371 17.54 4.63 -21.65
CA VAL A 371 16.68 3.82 -20.77
C VAL A 371 17.16 2.38 -20.83
N LEU A 372 17.49 1.79 -19.66
CA LEU A 372 17.88 0.38 -19.53
C LEU A 372 16.76 -0.53 -20.01
N GLN A 373 17.08 -1.44 -20.92
CA GLN A 373 16.15 -2.37 -21.56
C GLN A 373 15.96 -3.65 -20.73
N THR A 374 15.48 -3.46 -19.51
CA THR A 374 15.30 -4.53 -18.54
C THR A 374 14.19 -5.51 -18.92
N GLU A 375 13.10 -5.03 -19.53
CA GLU A 375 11.98 -5.88 -19.99
C GLU A 375 12.33 -6.69 -21.26
N ASN A 376 13.32 -6.27 -22.03
CA ASN A 376 13.84 -7.02 -23.18
C ASN A 376 14.86 -8.09 -22.73
N TYR A 377 14.44 -8.91 -21.77
CA TYR A 377 15.33 -9.85 -21.08
C TYR A 377 16.04 -10.86 -22.00
N GLY A 378 15.44 -11.21 -23.14
CA GLY A 378 16.02 -12.19 -24.09
C GLY A 378 17.24 -11.67 -24.84
N THR A 379 17.39 -10.36 -25.05
CA THR A 379 18.48 -9.77 -25.85
C THR A 379 19.48 -8.97 -25.01
N SER A 380 19.11 -8.55 -23.82
CA SER A 380 19.95 -7.71 -22.95
C SER A 380 21.17 -8.49 -22.46
N LYS A 381 22.35 -7.92 -22.62
CA LYS A 381 23.64 -8.44 -22.13
C LYS A 381 23.95 -8.06 -20.68
N LEU A 382 22.95 -7.61 -19.91
CA LEU A 382 23.09 -7.40 -18.49
C LEU A 382 23.41 -8.71 -17.75
N GLN A 383 24.20 -8.60 -16.68
CA GLN A 383 24.66 -9.75 -15.91
C GLN A 383 24.73 -9.41 -14.43
N LEU A 384 24.08 -10.22 -13.58
CA LEU A 384 24.25 -10.13 -12.12
C LEU A 384 25.60 -10.75 -11.76
N ARG A 385 26.47 -9.95 -11.16
CA ARG A 385 27.77 -10.40 -10.64
C ARG A 385 27.74 -10.39 -9.12
N PRO A 386 28.08 -11.50 -8.45
CA PRO A 386 28.16 -11.55 -6.99
C PRO A 386 29.29 -10.65 -6.50
N ALA A 387 29.18 -10.20 -5.25
CA ALA A 387 30.25 -9.39 -4.64
C ALA A 387 31.60 -10.13 -4.58
N GLY A 388 31.57 -11.46 -4.35
CA GLY A 388 32.76 -12.31 -4.33
C GLY A 388 33.85 -11.78 -3.39
N SER A 389 35.04 -11.55 -3.92
CA SER A 389 36.18 -10.96 -3.20
C SER A 389 36.21 -9.43 -3.23
N LEU A 390 35.21 -8.78 -3.86
CA LEU A 390 35.14 -7.33 -3.88
C LEU A 390 34.75 -6.79 -2.50
N HIS A 391 35.59 -5.90 -1.99
CA HIS A 391 35.32 -5.23 -0.72
C HIS A 391 34.59 -3.91 -0.96
N PRO A 392 33.42 -3.71 -0.34
CA PRO A 392 32.72 -2.46 -0.45
C PRO A 392 33.56 -1.30 0.06
N ARG A 393 33.50 -0.17 -0.64
CA ARG A 393 34.15 1.07 -0.25
C ARG A 393 33.12 2.19 -0.12
N ARG A 394 33.37 3.08 0.81
CA ARG A 394 32.51 4.25 1.08
C ARG A 394 33.24 5.53 0.65
N CYS A 395 32.56 6.34 -0.13
CA CYS A 395 33.05 7.69 -0.43
C CYS A 395 33.15 8.49 0.86
N THR A 396 34.35 9.10 1.11
CA THR A 396 34.61 9.84 2.34
C THR A 396 33.81 11.14 2.44
N SER A 397 33.37 11.71 1.31
CA SER A 397 32.57 12.95 1.28
C SER A 397 31.08 12.70 1.37
N CYS A 398 30.49 11.91 0.46
CA CYS A 398 29.03 11.74 0.39
C CYS A 398 28.52 10.45 1.04
N SER A 399 29.40 9.63 1.59
CA SER A 399 29.08 8.34 2.24
C SER A 399 28.46 7.27 1.34
N ARG A 400 28.44 7.46 0.03
CA ARG A 400 27.96 6.46 -0.93
C ARG A 400 28.81 5.21 -0.85
N VAL A 401 28.17 4.07 -0.70
CA VAL A 401 28.80 2.75 -0.73
C VAL A 401 28.69 2.15 -2.13
N GLY A 402 29.74 1.48 -2.60
CA GLY A 402 29.76 0.74 -3.86
C GLY A 402 30.77 -0.39 -3.81
N LEU A 403 30.63 -1.32 -4.74
CA LEU A 403 31.55 -2.46 -4.94
C LEU A 403 32.56 -2.19 -6.06
N VAL A 404 32.18 -1.42 -7.06
CA VAL A 404 32.92 -1.25 -8.32
C VAL A 404 33.49 0.15 -8.43
N PHE A 405 34.81 0.29 -8.49
CA PHE A 405 35.52 1.55 -8.61
C PHE A 405 36.63 1.44 -9.65
N PRO A 406 36.27 1.47 -10.96
CA PRO A 406 37.25 1.34 -12.06
C PRO A 406 38.24 2.49 -12.09
N VAL A 407 37.81 3.66 -11.61
CA VAL A 407 38.59 4.87 -11.38
C VAL A 407 38.17 5.47 -10.06
N ASN A 408 39.02 6.30 -9.49
CA ASN A 408 38.69 6.97 -8.23
C ASN A 408 37.74 8.19 -8.43
N ALA A 409 36.55 7.91 -8.98
CA ALA A 409 35.50 8.87 -9.21
C ALA A 409 34.19 8.43 -8.54
N CYS A 410 33.60 9.29 -7.72
CA CYS A 410 32.32 8.98 -7.08
C CYS A 410 31.17 9.00 -8.11
N THR A 411 30.27 8.01 -8.02
CA THR A 411 29.10 7.91 -8.90
C THR A 411 27.97 8.90 -8.56
N THR A 412 28.08 9.63 -7.44
CA THR A 412 27.11 10.68 -7.09
C THR A 412 27.44 11.94 -7.87
N ASP A 413 26.46 12.54 -8.54
CA ASP A 413 26.57 13.68 -9.45
C ASP A 413 27.30 14.89 -8.85
N PHE A 414 26.82 15.36 -7.69
CA PHE A 414 27.37 16.54 -6.98
C PHE A 414 28.66 16.25 -6.22
N CYS A 415 29.05 14.99 -6.04
CA CYS A 415 30.23 14.64 -5.26
C CYS A 415 31.51 14.65 -6.11
N LYS A 416 32.45 15.51 -5.77
CA LYS A 416 33.75 15.64 -6.45
C LYS A 416 34.85 14.78 -5.80
N SER A 417 34.52 13.96 -4.79
CA SER A 417 35.53 13.16 -4.08
C SER A 417 36.12 12.06 -4.95
N ALA A 418 37.43 11.88 -4.79
CA ALA A 418 38.20 10.79 -5.37
C ALA A 418 38.75 9.83 -4.28
N THR A 419 38.30 9.97 -3.03
CA THR A 419 38.79 9.20 -1.89
C THR A 419 37.71 8.28 -1.34
N PHE A 420 38.08 7.02 -1.10
CA PHE A 420 37.17 5.96 -0.65
C PHE A 420 37.83 5.20 0.50
N ALA A 421 37.09 4.98 1.57
CA ALA A 421 37.49 4.15 2.70
C ALA A 421 36.85 2.76 2.61
N PRO A 422 37.55 1.70 3.03
CA PRO A 422 36.95 0.38 3.14
C PRO A 422 35.81 0.41 4.16
N VAL A 423 34.78 -0.42 3.93
CA VAL A 423 33.64 -0.57 4.84
C VAL A 423 33.72 -1.95 5.46
N SER A 424 33.95 -2.03 6.76
CA SER A 424 34.09 -3.29 7.52
C SER A 424 32.74 -3.97 7.81
N SER A 425 31.62 -3.22 7.76
CA SER A 425 30.31 -3.67 8.22
C SER A 425 29.22 -3.59 7.16
N VAL A 426 29.53 -3.86 5.88
CA VAL A 426 28.49 -3.98 4.85
C VAL A 426 27.71 -5.27 5.08
N GLY A 427 26.38 -5.15 5.08
CA GLY A 427 25.51 -6.28 5.27
C GLY A 427 25.18 -6.63 6.72
N GLU A 428 25.43 -5.71 7.66
CA GLU A 428 24.99 -5.82 9.07
C GLU A 428 23.68 -5.08 9.36
N ASP A 429 23.12 -4.39 8.36
CA ASP A 429 21.80 -3.78 8.50
C ASP A 429 20.66 -4.79 8.31
N TYR A 430 19.47 -4.37 8.73
CA TYR A 430 18.26 -5.18 8.64
C TYR A 430 18.00 -5.71 7.21
N TYR A 431 18.14 -4.88 6.19
CA TYR A 431 17.83 -5.28 4.80
C TYR A 431 18.80 -6.33 4.27
N SER A 432 20.06 -6.19 4.60
CA SER A 432 21.08 -7.18 4.26
C SER A 432 20.87 -8.51 4.99
N TRP A 433 20.39 -8.44 6.24
CA TRP A 433 20.00 -9.63 6.98
C TRP A 433 18.75 -10.26 6.37
N ALA A 434 17.68 -9.47 6.12
CA ALA A 434 16.43 -9.95 5.53
C ALA A 434 16.64 -10.59 4.16
N ALA A 435 17.55 -10.06 3.33
CA ALA A 435 17.88 -10.62 2.01
C ALA A 435 18.52 -12.01 2.07
N LYS A 436 19.08 -12.41 3.23
CA LYS A 436 19.67 -13.74 3.43
C LYS A 436 18.69 -14.81 3.88
N GLU A 437 17.46 -14.40 4.26
CA GLU A 437 16.41 -15.29 4.70
C GLU A 437 15.77 -16.05 3.53
N GLU A 438 15.10 -17.16 3.86
CA GLU A 438 14.33 -17.91 2.86
C GLU A 438 13.08 -17.15 2.42
N PRO A 439 12.85 -17.01 1.10
CA PRO A 439 11.66 -16.36 0.59
C PRO A 439 10.40 -17.15 0.95
N HIS A 440 9.42 -16.49 1.48
CA HIS A 440 8.11 -17.05 1.80
C HIS A 440 6.99 -16.14 1.30
N ARG A 441 5.79 -16.67 1.25
CA ARG A 441 4.59 -15.95 0.83
C ARG A 441 4.01 -15.18 2.02
N LEU A 442 3.60 -13.93 1.79
CA LEU A 442 2.77 -13.14 2.69
C LEU A 442 1.74 -12.39 1.83
N VAL A 443 0.48 -12.77 1.93
CA VAL A 443 -0.63 -12.10 1.25
C VAL A 443 -1.52 -11.47 2.29
N THR A 444 -1.63 -10.16 2.22
CA THR A 444 -2.41 -9.36 3.15
C THR A 444 -3.64 -8.78 2.47
N TRP A 445 -4.79 -8.83 3.12
CA TRP A 445 -6.00 -8.15 2.68
C TRP A 445 -6.60 -7.33 3.81
N GLU A 446 -7.26 -6.24 3.44
CA GLU A 446 -8.11 -5.51 4.40
C GLU A 446 -9.43 -6.25 4.61
N LEU A 447 -9.97 -6.15 5.82
CA LEU A 447 -11.30 -6.64 6.18
C LEU A 447 -11.96 -5.65 7.14
N THR A 448 -12.79 -4.78 6.58
CA THR A 448 -13.47 -3.70 7.30
C THR A 448 -14.96 -3.74 7.04
N GLY A 449 -15.74 -2.92 7.74
CA GLY A 449 -17.18 -2.78 7.46
C GLY A 449 -17.50 -2.25 6.06
N GLN A 450 -16.50 -1.75 5.31
CA GLN A 450 -16.66 -1.29 3.92
C GLN A 450 -16.16 -2.30 2.89
N THR A 451 -15.72 -3.47 3.29
CA THR A 451 -15.43 -4.55 2.35
C THR A 451 -16.75 -5.01 1.72
N LYS A 452 -17.03 -4.55 0.51
CA LYS A 452 -18.26 -4.86 -0.25
C LYS A 452 -17.91 -5.57 -1.56
N PRO A 453 -18.80 -6.42 -2.12
CA PRO A 453 -20.07 -6.86 -1.53
C PRO A 453 -19.86 -7.78 -0.31
N LEU A 454 -20.89 -8.05 0.46
CA LEU A 454 -20.82 -8.95 1.63
C LEU A 454 -20.25 -10.35 1.29
N ALA A 455 -20.47 -10.80 0.06
CA ALA A 455 -19.87 -12.03 -0.46
C ALA A 455 -18.35 -12.00 -0.45
N GLU A 456 -17.71 -10.86 -0.76
CA GLU A 456 -16.27 -10.68 -0.72
C GLU A 456 -15.74 -10.68 0.73
N GLN A 457 -16.47 -10.07 1.65
CA GLN A 457 -16.14 -10.14 3.08
C GLN A 457 -16.11 -11.60 3.58
N ARG A 458 -17.14 -12.38 3.24
CA ARG A 458 -17.22 -13.82 3.58
C ARG A 458 -16.12 -14.62 2.87
N ARG A 459 -15.81 -14.28 1.63
CA ARG A 459 -14.73 -14.90 0.87
C ARG A 459 -13.36 -14.67 1.53
N ARG A 460 -13.01 -13.43 1.91
CA ARG A 460 -11.75 -13.12 2.59
C ARG A 460 -11.63 -13.85 3.94
N GLN A 461 -12.72 -13.91 4.73
CA GLN A 461 -12.74 -14.68 5.98
C GLN A 461 -12.48 -16.17 5.74
N ARG A 462 -13.10 -16.76 4.72
CA ARG A 462 -12.93 -18.18 4.37
C ARG A 462 -11.50 -18.48 3.90
N LEU A 463 -10.95 -17.65 3.03
CA LEU A 463 -9.58 -17.80 2.52
C LEU A 463 -8.53 -17.59 3.63
N PHE A 464 -8.81 -16.68 4.56
CA PHE A 464 -7.96 -16.50 5.74
C PHE A 464 -8.00 -17.72 6.68
N LYS A 465 -9.17 -18.32 6.93
CA LYS A 465 -9.25 -19.54 7.70
C LYS A 465 -8.52 -20.72 7.04
N GLY A 466 -8.46 -20.75 5.72
CA GLY A 466 -7.82 -21.83 4.98
C GLY A 466 -8.56 -23.16 5.02
N GLN A 467 -9.85 -23.16 5.41
CA GLN A 467 -10.63 -24.39 5.64
C GLN A 467 -11.43 -24.87 4.42
N ALA A 468 -11.71 -23.99 3.47
CA ALA A 468 -12.45 -24.34 2.28
C ALA A 468 -12.04 -23.46 1.09
N PHE A 469 -11.63 -24.08 0.02
CA PHE A 469 -11.36 -23.44 -1.28
C PHE A 469 -12.43 -23.90 -2.26
N ILE A 470 -13.02 -22.99 -3.02
CA ILE A 470 -14.17 -23.24 -3.90
C ILE A 470 -13.74 -23.06 -5.35
N GLY A 471 -14.13 -24.01 -6.21
CA GLY A 471 -13.83 -23.93 -7.64
C GLY A 471 -12.34 -24.10 -7.93
N ASP A 472 -11.72 -23.12 -8.56
CA ASP A 472 -10.32 -23.08 -8.92
C ASP A 472 -9.41 -22.41 -7.85
N GLU A 473 -9.97 -22.08 -6.68
CA GLU A 473 -9.21 -21.54 -5.57
C GLU A 473 -8.25 -22.60 -5.00
N HIS A 474 -7.06 -22.17 -4.63
CA HIS A 474 -6.03 -23.03 -4.04
C HIS A 474 -5.30 -22.28 -2.91
N GLU A 475 -4.94 -22.97 -1.82
CA GLU A 475 -4.30 -22.37 -0.65
C GLU A 475 -3.05 -21.58 -1.02
N GLN A 476 -2.17 -22.17 -1.81
CA GLN A 476 -0.89 -21.58 -2.19
C GLN A 476 -1.04 -20.27 -2.99
N THR A 477 -2.12 -20.10 -3.74
CA THR A 477 -2.31 -18.93 -4.62
C THR A 477 -3.37 -17.95 -4.13
N HIS A 478 -4.38 -18.43 -3.38
CA HIS A 478 -5.51 -17.63 -2.93
C HIS A 478 -5.59 -17.47 -1.41
N GLY A 479 -4.88 -18.30 -0.63
CA GLY A 479 -4.88 -18.20 0.81
C GLY A 479 -4.50 -16.78 1.26
N ILE A 480 -5.05 -16.33 2.36
CA ILE A 480 -4.71 -15.05 3.00
C ILE A 480 -3.90 -15.37 4.24
N ASP A 481 -2.76 -14.70 4.40
CA ASP A 481 -1.83 -14.93 5.51
C ASP A 481 -2.01 -13.88 6.61
N ALA A 482 -2.36 -12.64 6.22
CA ALA A 482 -2.61 -11.57 7.14
C ALA A 482 -3.89 -10.80 6.79
N LEU A 483 -4.64 -10.36 7.81
CA LEU A 483 -5.76 -9.44 7.66
C LEU A 483 -5.44 -8.12 8.35
N SER A 484 -5.58 -7.04 7.62
CA SER A 484 -5.62 -5.69 8.18
C SER A 484 -7.06 -5.31 8.46
N VAL A 485 -7.37 -5.00 9.73
CA VAL A 485 -8.75 -4.90 10.21
C VAL A 485 -8.95 -3.65 11.08
N THR A 486 -10.21 -3.24 11.23
CA THR A 486 -10.62 -2.18 12.14
C THR A 486 -11.43 -2.73 13.32
N THR A 487 -12.00 -1.85 14.13
CA THR A 487 -12.84 -2.17 15.29
C THR A 487 -13.99 -3.15 14.99
N THR A 488 -14.42 -3.27 13.73
CA THR A 488 -15.46 -4.25 13.34
C THR A 488 -15.09 -5.70 13.66
N MET A 489 -13.79 -5.99 13.75
CA MET A 489 -13.28 -7.32 14.10
C MET A 489 -13.01 -7.48 15.60
N GLU A 490 -13.23 -6.45 16.42
CA GLU A 490 -13.21 -6.58 17.90
C GLU A 490 -14.39 -7.41 18.41
N VAL A 491 -15.51 -7.43 17.65
CA VAL A 491 -16.75 -8.12 18.03
C VAL A 491 -16.82 -9.50 17.37
N GLY A 492 -16.93 -10.54 18.17
CA GLY A 492 -17.45 -11.88 17.97
C GLY A 492 -17.31 -12.63 16.61
N VAL A 493 -16.54 -12.15 15.66
CA VAL A 493 -16.35 -12.86 14.38
C VAL A 493 -15.36 -14.01 14.58
N ASP A 494 -15.77 -15.22 14.18
CA ASP A 494 -14.87 -16.37 14.18
C ASP A 494 -13.90 -16.29 13.00
N ILE A 495 -12.61 -16.16 13.34
CA ILE A 495 -11.49 -16.01 12.38
C ILE A 495 -10.49 -17.16 12.46
N GLY A 496 -10.80 -18.21 13.23
CA GLY A 496 -9.89 -19.31 13.44
C GLY A 496 -8.94 -19.09 14.62
N SER A 497 -7.97 -19.98 14.78
CA SER A 497 -6.96 -19.92 15.83
C SER A 497 -5.77 -19.08 15.37
N LEU A 498 -5.41 -18.06 16.16
CA LEU A 498 -4.26 -17.20 15.90
C LEU A 498 -3.27 -17.27 17.06
N LYS A 499 -1.98 -17.24 16.74
CA LYS A 499 -0.89 -17.08 17.71
C LYS A 499 -0.41 -15.63 17.80
N LEU A 500 -0.63 -14.83 16.75
CA LEU A 500 -0.15 -13.45 16.65
C LEU A 500 -1.28 -12.48 16.35
N VAL A 501 -1.36 -11.44 17.17
CA VAL A 501 -2.15 -10.25 16.92
C VAL A 501 -1.23 -9.04 16.97
N MET A 502 -1.34 -8.18 15.96
CA MET A 502 -0.62 -6.92 15.91
C MET A 502 -1.59 -5.74 16.03
N MET A 503 -1.18 -4.71 16.73
CA MET A 503 -1.83 -3.42 16.76
C MET A 503 -0.88 -2.41 16.11
N ALA A 504 -1.25 -1.92 14.93
CA ALA A 504 -0.44 -0.97 14.15
C ALA A 504 -0.44 0.46 14.72
N ASN A 505 -1.21 0.68 15.76
CA ASN A 505 -1.22 1.85 16.63
C ASN A 505 -1.70 1.45 18.03
N MET A 506 -1.45 2.29 19.01
CA MET A 506 -1.95 2.08 20.37
C MET A 506 -3.48 2.09 20.36
N PRO A 507 -4.17 1.07 20.92
CA PRO A 507 -5.61 1.07 21.03
C PRO A 507 -6.14 2.28 21.80
N PRO A 508 -7.36 2.77 21.52
CA PRO A 508 -7.89 3.95 22.18
C PRO A 508 -8.04 3.78 23.69
N GLN A 509 -8.44 2.59 24.14
CA GLN A 509 -8.66 2.29 25.56
C GLN A 509 -8.37 0.82 25.87
N ARG A 510 -8.24 0.49 27.15
CA ARG A 510 -7.99 -0.86 27.65
C ARG A 510 -8.96 -1.90 27.08
N PHE A 511 -10.25 -1.63 27.02
CA PHE A 511 -11.22 -2.64 26.55
C PHE A 511 -11.04 -2.95 25.07
N ASN A 512 -10.67 -1.97 24.22
CA ASN A 512 -10.29 -2.22 22.84
C ASN A 512 -9.05 -3.13 22.77
N TYR A 513 -8.04 -2.83 23.59
CA TYR A 513 -6.85 -3.67 23.69
C TYR A 513 -7.23 -5.11 24.04
N GLN A 514 -8.03 -5.33 25.07
CA GLN A 514 -8.45 -6.66 25.51
C GLN A 514 -9.23 -7.42 24.43
N GLN A 515 -10.14 -6.75 23.72
CA GLN A 515 -10.91 -7.37 22.65
C GLN A 515 -10.05 -7.75 21.44
N ARG A 516 -9.03 -6.94 21.13
CA ARG A 516 -8.05 -7.24 20.08
C ARG A 516 -7.11 -8.38 20.46
N VAL A 517 -6.51 -8.32 21.63
CA VAL A 517 -5.62 -9.37 22.14
C VAL A 517 -6.36 -10.70 22.29
N GLY A 518 -7.62 -10.67 22.71
CA GLY A 518 -8.49 -11.84 22.81
C GLY A 518 -8.75 -12.59 21.51
N ARG A 519 -8.27 -12.08 20.36
CA ARG A 519 -8.29 -12.80 19.08
C ARG A 519 -7.19 -13.85 18.94
N ALA A 520 -6.11 -13.73 19.71
CA ALA A 520 -5.05 -14.73 19.79
C ALA A 520 -5.17 -15.54 21.10
N GLY A 521 -4.57 -16.72 21.10
CA GLY A 521 -4.52 -17.58 22.28
C GLY A 521 -5.82 -18.36 22.52
N ARG A 522 -5.95 -19.51 21.89
CA ARG A 522 -7.06 -20.46 22.13
C ARG A 522 -6.63 -21.67 22.93
N ALA A 523 -7.62 -22.43 23.45
CA ALA A 523 -7.36 -23.67 24.16
C ALA A 523 -6.42 -24.60 23.35
N GLY A 524 -5.39 -25.10 24.02
CA GLY A 524 -4.37 -25.96 23.41
C GLY A 524 -3.14 -25.20 22.86
N GLN A 525 -3.11 -23.88 22.88
CA GLN A 525 -1.92 -23.08 22.55
C GLN A 525 -1.17 -22.73 23.85
N ALA A 526 0.13 -23.06 23.90
CA ALA A 526 0.98 -22.75 25.05
C ALA A 526 1.24 -21.24 25.20
N PHE A 527 1.38 -20.54 24.06
CA PHE A 527 1.69 -19.11 24.00
C PHE A 527 0.93 -18.43 22.85
N SER A 528 0.61 -17.16 23.07
CA SER A 528 0.15 -16.24 22.04
C SER A 528 0.83 -14.88 22.25
N TYR A 529 0.97 -14.14 21.16
CA TYR A 529 1.73 -12.90 21.14
C TYR A 529 0.83 -11.74 20.69
N ALA A 530 0.94 -10.63 21.41
CA ALA A 530 0.35 -9.36 21.03
C ALA A 530 1.48 -8.33 20.88
N VAL A 531 1.57 -7.71 19.72
CA VAL A 531 2.57 -6.68 19.42
C VAL A 531 1.85 -5.37 19.16
N THR A 532 2.21 -4.30 19.86
CA THR A 532 1.65 -2.96 19.67
C THR A 532 2.75 -2.02 19.23
N ILE A 533 2.51 -1.29 18.14
CA ILE A 533 3.41 -0.26 17.62
C ILE A 533 2.93 1.11 18.13
N SER A 534 3.82 1.82 18.85
CA SER A 534 3.61 3.21 19.21
C SER A 534 4.04 4.13 18.06
N ARG A 535 3.15 5.04 17.64
CA ARG A 535 3.39 5.97 16.53
C ARG A 535 4.09 7.28 16.93
N GLY A 536 4.42 7.46 18.22
CA GLY A 536 5.00 8.71 18.73
C GLY A 536 4.00 9.87 18.81
N ALA A 537 2.69 9.57 18.90
CA ALA A 537 1.67 10.54 19.26
C ALA A 537 1.52 10.60 20.79
N ALA A 538 1.03 11.71 21.34
CA ALA A 538 0.92 11.91 22.80
C ALA A 538 0.16 10.77 23.51
N HIS A 539 -0.91 10.25 22.89
CA HIS A 539 -1.65 9.08 23.38
C HIS A 539 -0.79 7.82 23.42
N ASP A 540 -0.11 7.53 22.30
CA ASP A 540 0.74 6.35 22.15
C ASP A 540 1.92 6.42 23.11
N ASP A 541 2.56 7.58 23.24
CA ASP A 541 3.70 7.80 24.15
C ASP A 541 3.30 7.63 25.61
N TYR A 542 2.09 8.09 25.99
CA TYR A 542 1.57 7.89 27.33
C TYR A 542 1.48 6.40 27.68
N TYR A 543 0.82 5.60 26.86
CA TYR A 543 0.65 4.18 27.11
C TYR A 543 1.93 3.36 26.88
N PHE A 544 2.84 3.82 26.00
CA PHE A 544 4.15 3.20 25.85
C PHE A 544 4.99 3.31 27.14
N ASN A 545 4.92 4.48 27.80
CA ASN A 545 5.62 4.71 29.06
C ASN A 545 4.88 4.14 30.28
N ASN A 546 3.59 3.82 30.15
CA ASN A 546 2.74 3.28 31.23
C ASN A 546 1.93 2.07 30.72
N PRO A 547 2.57 0.96 30.30
CA PRO A 547 1.88 -0.18 29.67
C PRO A 547 0.88 -0.88 30.59
N GLU A 548 1.07 -0.81 31.90
CA GLU A 548 0.16 -1.33 32.92
C GLU A 548 -1.22 -0.63 32.86
N ARG A 549 -1.29 0.62 32.41
CA ARG A 549 -2.55 1.31 32.19
C ARG A 549 -3.37 0.71 31.06
N MET A 550 -2.71 0.35 29.97
CA MET A 550 -3.39 -0.29 28.83
C MET A 550 -3.89 -1.70 29.17
N THR A 551 -3.20 -2.41 30.07
CA THR A 551 -3.55 -3.78 30.45
C THR A 551 -4.41 -3.88 31.71
N GLY A 552 -4.32 -2.91 32.64
CA GLY A 552 -4.86 -2.98 34.00
C GLY A 552 -5.88 -1.94 34.42
N ASP A 553 -6.05 -0.84 33.68
CA ASP A 553 -7.00 0.24 34.07
C ASP A 553 -8.44 -0.29 34.16
N VAL A 554 -9.21 0.29 35.08
CA VAL A 554 -10.64 -0.04 35.22
C VAL A 554 -11.39 0.56 34.01
N PRO A 555 -12.19 -0.24 33.29
CA PRO A 555 -13.02 0.30 32.21
C PRO A 555 -13.96 1.39 32.73
N PRO A 556 -14.23 2.47 31.98
CA PRO A 556 -15.21 3.47 32.39
C PRO A 556 -16.58 2.81 32.58
N GLN A 557 -17.23 3.14 33.69
CA GLN A 557 -18.57 2.62 33.93
C GLN A 557 -19.54 3.20 32.88
N PRO A 558 -20.40 2.38 32.27
CA PRO A 558 -21.41 2.90 31.36
C PRO A 558 -22.41 3.77 32.12
N ARG A 559 -22.67 4.95 31.61
CA ARG A 559 -23.65 5.86 32.15
C ARG A 559 -24.77 6.07 31.13
N LEU A 560 -26.00 5.77 31.56
CA LEU A 560 -27.19 6.03 30.78
C LEU A 560 -27.92 7.22 31.39
N ASP A 561 -28.18 8.26 30.61
CA ASP A 561 -28.99 9.38 31.00
C ASP A 561 -30.46 9.14 30.57
N LEU A 562 -31.29 8.76 31.50
CA LEU A 562 -32.71 8.50 31.28
C LEU A 562 -33.60 9.74 31.58
N SER A 563 -32.99 10.90 31.95
CA SER A 563 -33.72 12.11 32.35
C SER A 563 -34.17 12.99 31.17
N ARG A 564 -33.87 12.60 29.94
CA ARG A 564 -34.19 13.37 28.72
C ARG A 564 -35.51 12.93 28.09
N ALA A 565 -36.50 13.86 28.13
CA ALA A 565 -37.79 13.62 27.51
C ALA A 565 -37.73 13.37 26.00
N GLU A 566 -36.75 13.95 25.30
CA GLU A 566 -36.52 13.76 23.85
C GLU A 566 -36.18 12.31 23.51
N ILE A 567 -35.49 11.54 24.39
CA ILE A 567 -35.22 10.12 24.17
C ILE A 567 -36.54 9.34 24.24
N LEU A 568 -37.36 9.59 25.26
CA LEU A 568 -38.68 8.99 25.39
C LEU A 568 -39.55 9.33 24.18
N GLN A 569 -39.55 10.59 23.76
CA GLN A 569 -40.30 11.06 22.59
C GLN A 569 -39.97 10.31 21.32
N ARG A 570 -38.70 10.12 21.01
CA ARG A 570 -38.24 9.36 19.81
C ARG A 570 -38.62 7.90 19.87
N VAL A 571 -38.43 7.25 21.02
CA VAL A 571 -38.79 5.84 21.20
C VAL A 571 -40.32 5.65 21.13
N ALA A 572 -41.07 6.52 21.76
CA ALA A 572 -42.55 6.51 21.71
C ALA A 572 -43.04 6.79 20.27
N ALA A 573 -42.43 7.72 19.53
CA ALA A 573 -42.77 8.00 18.14
C ALA A 573 -42.54 6.76 17.25
N ALA A 574 -41.41 6.07 17.45
CA ALA A 574 -41.13 4.84 16.69
C ALA A 574 -42.20 3.76 16.96
N GLU A 575 -42.59 3.52 18.21
CA GLU A 575 -43.60 2.52 18.55
C GLU A 575 -45.00 2.93 18.10
N CYS A 576 -45.35 4.21 18.21
CA CYS A 576 -46.61 4.72 17.70
C CYS A 576 -46.71 4.55 16.17
N LEU A 577 -45.70 4.94 15.43
CA LEU A 577 -45.68 4.76 13.97
C LEU A 577 -45.70 3.28 13.57
N ARG A 578 -44.97 2.44 14.28
CA ARG A 578 -44.99 1.00 14.07
C ARG A 578 -46.41 0.42 14.20
N ARG A 579 -47.16 0.83 15.21
CA ARG A 579 -48.57 0.39 15.41
C ARG A 579 -49.52 1.02 14.42
N ALA A 580 -49.36 2.33 14.18
CA ALA A 580 -50.21 3.03 13.21
C ALA A 580 -50.12 2.41 11.82
N PHE A 581 -48.85 2.23 11.29
CA PHE A 581 -48.66 1.56 10.01
C PHE A 581 -49.11 0.10 10.03
N GLY A 582 -48.81 -0.64 11.10
CA GLY A 582 -49.23 -2.03 11.26
C GLY A 582 -50.77 -2.25 11.34
N SER A 583 -51.56 -1.21 11.58
CA SER A 583 -53.02 -1.25 11.58
C SER A 583 -53.65 -1.00 10.21
N LEU A 584 -52.83 -0.63 9.20
CA LEU A 584 -53.31 -0.36 7.85
C LEU A 584 -53.44 -1.70 7.06
N GLU A 585 -54.52 -1.83 6.29
CA GLU A 585 -54.77 -3.00 5.44
C GLU A 585 -53.68 -3.15 4.34
N ASP A 586 -53.15 -2.02 3.87
CA ASP A 586 -52.07 -1.89 2.87
C ASP A 586 -50.77 -1.48 3.50
N ALA A 587 -50.46 -1.99 4.70
CA ALA A 587 -49.21 -1.69 5.37
C ALA A 587 -47.98 -1.97 4.46
N PRO A 588 -47.01 -1.05 4.41
CA PRO A 588 -45.84 -1.22 3.57
C PRO A 588 -45.00 -2.41 4.03
N GLU A 589 -44.50 -3.20 3.05
CA GLU A 589 -43.60 -4.30 3.35
C GLU A 589 -42.26 -3.75 3.91
N ARG A 590 -41.67 -4.53 4.79
CA ARG A 590 -40.33 -4.18 5.35
C ARG A 590 -39.27 -4.37 4.26
N ILE A 591 -38.54 -3.33 3.95
CA ILE A 591 -37.35 -3.42 3.12
C ILE A 591 -36.29 -4.22 3.89
N ALA A 592 -35.61 -5.18 3.25
CA ALA A 592 -34.72 -6.14 3.91
C ALA A 592 -33.61 -5.50 4.74
N ASP A 593 -33.15 -4.30 4.35
CA ASP A 593 -32.05 -3.57 5.01
C ASP A 593 -32.53 -2.46 5.95
N SER A 594 -33.83 -2.25 6.09
CA SER A 594 -34.38 -1.22 6.99
C SER A 594 -34.24 -1.63 8.45
N THR A 595 -33.54 -0.80 9.23
CA THR A 595 -33.36 -0.96 10.68
C THR A 595 -34.31 -0.11 11.52
N HIS A 596 -35.02 0.85 10.90
CA HIS A 596 -35.79 1.88 11.60
C HIS A 596 -37.29 1.65 11.59
N GLY A 597 -37.79 0.77 10.74
CA GLY A 597 -39.22 0.46 10.63
C GLY A 597 -39.68 0.30 9.19
N ALA A 598 -40.89 -0.24 8.99
CA ALA A 598 -41.52 -0.41 7.70
C ALA A 598 -42.61 0.68 7.51
N PHE A 599 -42.22 1.84 6.99
CA PHE A 599 -43.09 3.02 6.84
C PHE A 599 -43.25 3.46 5.38
N GLY A 600 -42.81 2.63 4.41
CA GLY A 600 -42.86 2.92 2.99
C GLY A 600 -41.84 3.95 2.51
N GLN A 601 -42.09 4.51 1.33
CA GLN A 601 -41.27 5.50 0.68
C GLN A 601 -41.74 6.92 1.03
N VAL A 602 -40.85 7.87 0.92
CA VAL A 602 -41.11 9.30 1.25
C VAL A 602 -42.20 9.91 0.37
N ASP A 603 -42.23 9.56 -0.92
CA ASP A 603 -43.24 10.01 -1.88
C ASP A 603 -44.66 9.48 -1.55
N GLN A 604 -44.76 8.29 -0.93
CA GLN A 604 -46.02 7.70 -0.52
C GLN A 604 -46.65 8.35 0.73
N TRP A 605 -45.82 9.08 1.54
CA TRP A 605 -46.28 9.63 2.80
C TRP A 605 -47.53 10.49 2.63
N LYS A 606 -47.46 11.54 1.81
CA LYS A 606 -48.49 12.58 1.71
C LYS A 606 -49.76 12.05 1.06
N GLU A 607 -49.66 11.21 0.07
CA GLU A 607 -50.78 10.74 -0.74
C GLU A 607 -51.46 9.50 -0.14
N THR A 608 -50.67 8.64 0.53
CA THR A 608 -51.18 7.30 0.91
C THR A 608 -51.33 7.16 2.42
N TYR A 609 -50.38 7.61 3.25
CA TYR A 609 -50.34 7.22 4.65
C TYR A 609 -50.70 8.35 5.63
N ARG A 610 -50.39 9.59 5.30
CA ARG A 610 -50.41 10.75 6.21
C ARG A 610 -51.71 10.88 7.01
N ASP A 611 -52.82 10.98 6.34
CA ASP A 611 -54.12 11.26 7.00
C ASP A 611 -54.60 10.06 7.83
N ARG A 612 -54.31 8.86 7.43
CA ARG A 612 -54.66 7.65 8.19
C ARG A 612 -53.79 7.51 9.45
N VAL A 613 -52.48 7.81 9.36
CA VAL A 613 -51.60 7.82 10.52
C VAL A 613 -51.97 8.96 11.46
N ALA A 614 -52.32 10.14 10.95
CA ALA A 614 -52.78 11.26 11.73
C ALA A 614 -54.06 10.92 12.52
N ALA A 615 -55.06 10.31 11.87
CA ALA A 615 -56.28 9.88 12.54
C ALA A 615 -56.00 8.83 13.63
N TRP A 616 -55.13 7.84 13.35
CA TRP A 616 -54.74 6.86 14.35
C TRP A 616 -54.09 7.51 15.58
N LEU A 617 -53.18 8.48 15.41
CA LEU A 617 -52.47 9.16 16.48
C LEU A 617 -53.42 10.02 17.33
N ALA A 618 -54.43 10.64 16.72
CA ALA A 618 -55.41 11.48 17.40
C ALA A 618 -56.44 10.66 18.16
N ASP A 619 -56.99 9.66 17.53
CA ASP A 619 -58.20 8.94 18.03
C ASP A 619 -57.85 7.71 18.91
N SER A 620 -56.64 7.13 18.76
CA SER A 620 -56.26 5.94 19.51
C SER A 620 -55.88 6.27 20.97
N ALA A 621 -56.18 5.37 21.88
CA ALA A 621 -55.65 5.39 23.24
C ALA A 621 -54.19 4.91 23.35
N GLU A 622 -53.68 4.30 22.29
CA GLU A 622 -52.37 3.69 22.29
C GLU A 622 -51.18 4.63 22.53
N PRO A 623 -51.15 5.87 21.99
CA PRO A 623 -50.06 6.81 22.28
C PRO A 623 -49.86 7.06 23.77
N VAL A 624 -50.94 7.22 24.52
CA VAL A 624 -50.89 7.42 26.02
C VAL A 624 -50.34 6.13 26.66
N ALA A 625 -50.91 4.98 26.32
CA ALA A 625 -50.51 3.70 26.90
C ALA A 625 -49.05 3.35 26.60
N ILE A 626 -48.52 3.73 25.43
CA ILE A 626 -47.10 3.56 25.03
C ILE A 626 -46.21 4.44 25.91
N VAL A 627 -46.54 5.73 26.03
CA VAL A 627 -45.74 6.69 26.82
C VAL A 627 -45.75 6.30 28.28
N ASP A 628 -46.91 5.96 28.85
CA ASP A 628 -47.06 5.50 30.24
C ASP A 628 -46.18 4.28 30.53
N ARG A 629 -46.17 3.29 29.63
CA ARG A 629 -45.35 2.07 29.75
C ARG A 629 -43.85 2.33 29.68
N LEU A 630 -43.44 3.20 28.76
CA LEU A 630 -42.03 3.52 28.52
C LEU A 630 -41.46 4.44 29.60
N SER A 631 -42.30 5.25 30.27
CA SER A 631 -41.87 6.21 31.28
C SER A 631 -41.85 5.65 32.73
N VAL A 632 -42.32 4.40 32.97
CA VAL A 632 -42.47 3.82 34.33
C VAL A 632 -41.20 3.94 35.19
N HIS A 633 -40.03 3.83 34.62
CA HIS A 633 -38.75 3.89 35.34
C HIS A 633 -37.91 5.10 34.94
N ALA A 634 -38.43 6.02 34.12
CA ALA A 634 -37.72 7.21 33.70
C ALA A 634 -37.86 8.32 34.78
N PRO A 635 -36.79 9.00 35.18
CA PRO A 635 -36.82 10.11 36.15
C PRO A 635 -37.35 11.38 35.50
N LEU A 636 -38.52 11.30 34.88
CA LEU A 636 -39.20 12.43 34.18
C LEU A 636 -40.37 12.96 35.03
N SER A 637 -40.59 14.25 34.95
CA SER A 637 -41.77 14.88 35.60
C SER A 637 -43.06 14.51 34.85
N ARG A 638 -44.22 14.62 35.51
CA ARG A 638 -45.54 14.41 34.88
C ARG A 638 -45.76 15.32 33.68
N ASP A 639 -45.30 16.58 33.79
CA ASP A 639 -45.44 17.57 32.71
C ASP A 639 -44.59 17.21 31.51
N GLN A 640 -43.38 16.68 31.72
CA GLN A 640 -42.54 16.18 30.63
C GLN A 640 -43.18 14.95 29.93
N VAL A 641 -43.73 14.01 30.69
CA VAL A 641 -44.43 12.83 30.15
C VAL A 641 -45.66 13.25 29.36
N ALA A 642 -46.46 14.20 29.91
CA ALA A 642 -47.63 14.78 29.24
C ALA A 642 -47.23 15.48 27.93
N GLY A 643 -46.15 16.27 27.96
CA GLY A 643 -45.61 16.96 26.78
C GLY A 643 -45.20 16.00 25.66
N VAL A 644 -44.72 14.80 26.00
CA VAL A 644 -44.44 13.76 24.97
C VAL A 644 -45.74 13.24 24.35
N VAL A 645 -46.78 13.03 25.11
CA VAL A 645 -48.11 12.65 24.59
C VAL A 645 -48.66 13.69 23.64
N ASP A 646 -48.60 14.95 24.05
CA ASP A 646 -49.06 16.11 23.26
C ASP A 646 -48.30 16.21 21.92
N TYR A 647 -46.99 16.02 21.98
CA TYR A 647 -46.15 15.99 20.79
C TYR A 647 -46.61 14.87 19.82
N LEU A 648 -46.80 13.66 20.32
CA LEU A 648 -47.20 12.51 19.49
C LEU A 648 -48.57 12.73 18.81
N ARG A 649 -49.50 13.36 19.48
CA ARG A 649 -50.87 13.59 18.99
C ARG A 649 -51.01 14.81 18.08
N SER A 650 -50.25 15.86 18.33
CA SER A 650 -50.47 17.15 17.70
C SER A 650 -49.33 17.60 16.77
N LEU A 651 -48.08 17.23 17.06
CA LEU A 651 -46.91 17.78 16.38
C LEU A 651 -46.13 16.74 15.56
N LEU A 652 -46.28 15.45 15.83
CA LEU A 652 -45.50 14.40 15.15
C LEU A 652 -45.73 14.38 13.63
N VAL A 653 -46.99 14.51 13.19
CA VAL A 653 -47.36 14.53 11.78
C VAL A 653 -46.73 15.72 11.05
N GLU A 654 -46.80 16.91 11.69
CA GLU A 654 -46.19 18.13 11.16
C GLU A 654 -44.63 17.98 11.07
N ALA A 655 -44.02 17.38 12.08
CA ALA A 655 -42.59 17.08 12.05
C ALA A 655 -42.20 16.13 10.91
N ILE A 656 -43.05 15.11 10.63
CA ILE A 656 -42.87 14.22 9.50
C ILE A 656 -43.06 14.99 8.18
N ASP A 657 -44.11 15.81 8.04
CA ASP A 657 -44.35 16.62 6.86
C ASP A 657 -43.14 17.51 6.52
N ASN A 658 -42.59 18.17 7.55
CA ASN A 658 -41.38 18.99 7.42
C ASN A 658 -40.17 18.16 6.97
N ALA A 659 -39.95 16.99 7.57
CA ALA A 659 -38.83 16.11 7.19
C ALA A 659 -38.97 15.53 5.76
N VAL A 660 -40.20 15.33 5.29
CA VAL A 660 -40.47 14.84 3.91
C VAL A 660 -40.14 15.91 2.87
N VAL A 661 -40.43 17.18 3.13
CA VAL A 661 -40.15 18.29 2.18
C VAL A 661 -38.74 18.84 2.26
N ASP A 662 -38.04 18.63 3.36
CA ASP A 662 -36.71 19.20 3.59
C ASP A 662 -35.65 18.48 2.72
N THR A 663 -35.13 19.22 1.77
CA THR A 663 -34.18 18.71 0.75
C THR A 663 -32.80 18.36 1.30
N LYS A 664 -32.49 18.74 2.56
CA LYS A 664 -31.23 18.30 3.20
C LYS A 664 -31.20 16.79 3.48
N TYR A 665 -32.39 16.15 3.54
CA TYR A 665 -32.49 14.72 3.73
C TYR A 665 -32.62 14.02 2.37
N VAL A 666 -31.71 13.09 2.06
CA VAL A 666 -31.59 12.45 0.75
C VAL A 666 -32.16 11.02 0.71
N GLN A 667 -32.70 10.54 1.83
CA GLN A 667 -33.20 9.16 1.95
C GLN A 667 -34.58 9.04 1.31
N ASP A 668 -34.78 8.01 0.51
CA ASP A 668 -36.08 7.71 -0.14
C ASP A 668 -36.99 6.89 0.77
N GLU A 669 -36.42 6.11 1.69
CA GLU A 669 -37.18 5.37 2.69
C GLU A 669 -37.61 6.29 3.84
N LEU A 670 -38.92 6.31 4.15
CA LEU A 670 -39.47 7.21 5.15
C LEU A 670 -38.87 6.97 6.54
N SER A 671 -38.76 5.73 7.00
CA SER A 671 -38.26 5.40 8.34
C SER A 671 -36.82 5.87 8.54
N HIS A 672 -36.00 5.73 7.54
CA HIS A 672 -34.60 6.17 7.56
C HIS A 672 -34.51 7.69 7.54
N ARG A 673 -35.31 8.37 6.72
CA ARG A 673 -35.37 9.84 6.70
C ARG A 673 -35.77 10.41 8.03
N LEU A 674 -36.79 9.84 8.68
CA LEU A 674 -37.25 10.27 9.99
C LEU A 674 -36.21 10.05 11.11
N ALA A 675 -35.45 8.98 11.02
CA ALA A 675 -34.36 8.73 11.95
C ALA A 675 -33.23 9.79 11.80
N ILE A 676 -32.86 10.13 10.56
CA ILE A 676 -31.89 11.19 10.27
C ILE A 676 -32.43 12.58 10.70
N ALA A 677 -33.72 12.82 10.53
CA ALA A 677 -34.36 14.05 10.99
C ALA A 677 -34.48 14.13 12.53
N GLY A 678 -34.10 13.10 13.26
CA GLY A 678 -34.16 13.05 14.72
C GLY A 678 -35.56 12.86 15.31
N ILE A 679 -36.51 12.45 14.49
CA ILE A 679 -37.87 12.10 14.90
C ILE A 679 -37.94 10.70 15.48
N LEU A 680 -37.13 9.77 14.91
CA LEU A 680 -36.97 8.40 15.40
C LEU A 680 -35.60 8.18 16.03
N PRO A 681 -35.42 7.13 16.86
CA PRO A 681 -34.11 6.75 17.35
C PRO A 681 -33.19 6.43 16.18
N MET A 682 -31.95 6.93 16.24
CA MET A 682 -30.89 6.60 15.31
C MET A 682 -29.91 5.63 15.99
N PHE A 683 -29.78 4.43 15.45
CA PHE A 683 -28.99 3.35 16.05
C PHE A 683 -27.51 3.44 15.70
N GLY A 684 -26.84 4.51 16.13
CA GLY A 684 -25.37 4.59 16.14
C GLY A 684 -24.68 4.85 14.80
N PHE A 685 -25.42 5.10 13.72
CA PHE A 685 -24.86 5.43 12.41
C PHE A 685 -24.73 6.95 12.23
N PRO A 686 -23.69 7.44 11.53
CA PRO A 686 -23.59 8.83 11.15
C PRO A 686 -24.82 9.29 10.35
N THR A 687 -25.38 10.45 10.71
CA THR A 687 -26.67 10.92 10.16
C THR A 687 -26.59 11.48 8.75
N GLN A 688 -25.41 11.90 8.29
CA GLN A 688 -25.21 12.52 6.97
C GLN A 688 -24.02 11.88 6.26
N VAL A 689 -24.12 10.60 5.92
CA VAL A 689 -23.09 9.88 5.21
C VAL A 689 -23.10 10.27 3.72
N ARG A 690 -21.93 10.45 3.15
CA ARG A 690 -21.70 10.67 1.71
C ARG A 690 -20.77 9.62 1.17
N SER A 691 -21.15 9.04 0.05
CA SER A 691 -20.39 7.99 -0.63
C SER A 691 -19.50 8.57 -1.71
N LEU A 692 -18.30 8.01 -1.84
CA LEU A 692 -17.42 8.17 -3.00
C LEU A 692 -17.65 6.99 -3.93
N PHE A 693 -18.09 7.26 -5.15
CA PHE A 693 -18.41 6.24 -6.15
C PHE A 693 -17.32 6.12 -7.20
N TRP A 694 -17.08 4.89 -7.64
CA TRP A 694 -16.22 4.63 -8.79
C TRP A 694 -17.08 4.40 -10.04
N ASP A 695 -16.73 5.09 -11.14
CA ASP A 695 -17.46 4.96 -12.39
C ASP A 695 -17.01 3.73 -13.18
N LYS A 696 -17.49 2.56 -12.77
CA LYS A 696 -17.29 1.31 -13.50
C LYS A 696 -18.65 0.80 -14.01
N ALA A 697 -18.76 0.66 -15.32
CA ALA A 697 -19.97 0.15 -15.96
C ALA A 697 -20.35 -1.24 -15.41
N GLY A 698 -21.64 -1.44 -15.18
CA GLY A 698 -22.21 -2.74 -14.79
C GLY A 698 -22.20 -3.06 -13.28
N LEU A 699 -21.68 -2.17 -12.42
CA LEU A 699 -21.81 -2.33 -10.97
C LEU A 699 -23.11 -1.70 -10.47
N LYS A 700 -23.74 -2.31 -9.46
CA LYS A 700 -24.81 -1.67 -8.69
C LYS A 700 -24.30 -0.44 -7.93
N ALA A 701 -25.20 0.47 -7.55
CA ALA A 701 -24.83 1.69 -6.82
C ALA A 701 -24.01 1.37 -5.57
N ASP A 702 -24.47 0.44 -4.73
CA ASP A 702 -23.76 0.01 -3.51
C ASP A 702 -22.41 -0.63 -3.79
N ASP A 703 -22.28 -1.45 -4.84
CA ASP A 703 -21.03 -2.12 -5.22
C ASP A 703 -20.02 -1.15 -5.84
N SER A 704 -20.49 0.00 -6.34
CA SER A 704 -19.64 1.07 -6.86
C SER A 704 -19.14 2.06 -5.79
N ALA A 705 -19.66 1.98 -4.56
CA ALA A 705 -19.20 2.80 -3.46
C ALA A 705 -17.83 2.33 -2.95
N ILE A 706 -16.86 3.22 -3.03
CA ILE A 706 -15.48 2.99 -2.59
C ILE A 706 -15.37 3.21 -1.08
N SER A 707 -15.85 4.35 -0.60
CA SER A 707 -15.74 4.80 0.78
C SER A 707 -16.94 5.66 1.16
N ASP A 708 -17.33 5.60 2.42
CA ASP A 708 -18.40 6.41 2.98
C ASP A 708 -17.85 7.25 4.14
N ARG A 709 -18.20 8.54 4.18
CA ARG A 709 -17.81 9.47 5.26
C ARG A 709 -19.00 10.34 5.68
N PRO A 710 -19.09 10.76 6.95
CA PRO A 710 -19.96 11.85 7.33
C PRO A 710 -19.67 13.09 6.50
N LEU A 711 -20.66 13.92 6.23
CA LEU A 711 -20.55 15.08 5.31
C LEU A 711 -19.42 16.02 5.68
N ASP A 712 -19.26 16.32 6.97
CA ASP A 712 -18.20 17.18 7.52
C ASP A 712 -16.79 16.65 7.20
N HIS A 713 -16.63 15.34 7.22
CA HIS A 713 -15.39 14.66 6.80
C HIS A 713 -15.29 14.48 5.28
N ALA A 714 -16.40 14.18 4.61
CA ALA A 714 -16.43 13.89 3.18
C ALA A 714 -15.96 15.08 2.33
N VAL A 715 -16.30 16.30 2.73
CA VAL A 715 -15.95 17.53 2.00
C VAL A 715 -14.44 17.71 1.84
N TRP A 716 -13.66 17.35 2.82
CA TRP A 716 -12.19 17.44 2.72
C TRP A 716 -11.54 16.12 2.31
N ALA A 717 -12.06 14.98 2.80
CA ALA A 717 -11.50 13.67 2.49
C ALA A 717 -11.68 13.28 1.01
N PHE A 718 -12.76 13.76 0.39
CA PHE A 718 -13.08 13.52 -1.02
C PHE A 718 -12.91 14.80 -1.87
N ALA A 719 -12.07 15.74 -1.41
CA ALA A 719 -11.72 16.91 -2.20
C ALA A 719 -11.03 16.49 -3.51
N PRO A 720 -11.20 17.25 -4.62
CA PRO A 720 -10.57 16.92 -5.89
C PRO A 720 -9.07 16.72 -5.75
N GLY A 721 -8.55 15.56 -6.22
CA GLY A 721 -7.16 15.15 -6.09
C GLY A 721 -6.82 14.41 -4.79
N ALA A 722 -7.74 14.25 -3.84
CA ALA A 722 -7.54 13.39 -2.68
C ALA A 722 -7.48 11.92 -3.11
N GLU A 723 -6.53 11.18 -2.56
CA GLU A 723 -6.28 9.78 -2.87
C GLU A 723 -6.83 8.88 -1.77
N ILE A 724 -7.69 7.94 -2.13
CA ILE A 724 -8.37 7.02 -1.23
C ILE A 724 -7.94 5.59 -1.57
N PRO A 725 -7.20 4.91 -0.67
CA PRO A 725 -6.82 3.52 -0.87
C PRO A 725 -8.00 2.59 -0.54
N LYS A 726 -8.21 1.60 -1.40
CA LYS A 726 -9.14 0.49 -1.16
C LYS A 726 -8.76 -0.72 -2.01
N ASP A 727 -8.81 -1.91 -1.45
CA ASP A 727 -8.55 -3.18 -2.16
C ASP A 727 -7.23 -3.13 -2.97
N LYS A 728 -6.17 -2.56 -2.38
CA LYS A 728 -4.83 -2.38 -3.00
C LYS A 728 -4.83 -1.50 -4.26
N LYS A 729 -5.86 -0.67 -4.42
CA LYS A 729 -5.99 0.35 -5.47
C LYS A 729 -6.01 1.72 -4.84
N LEU A 730 -5.55 2.69 -5.60
CA LEU A 730 -5.62 4.09 -5.24
C LEU A 730 -6.66 4.75 -6.13
N PHE A 731 -7.65 5.39 -5.53
CA PHE A 731 -8.72 6.11 -6.21
C PHE A 731 -8.53 7.60 -5.98
N SER A 732 -8.58 8.39 -7.03
CA SER A 732 -8.47 9.85 -6.93
C SER A 732 -9.84 10.49 -7.03
N ALA A 733 -10.24 11.25 -6.00
CA ALA A 733 -11.49 11.98 -6.04
C ALA A 733 -11.44 13.08 -7.11
N CYS A 734 -12.46 13.18 -7.97
CA CYS A 734 -12.43 14.05 -9.13
C CYS A 734 -13.72 14.86 -9.36
N GLY A 735 -14.79 14.62 -8.62
CA GLY A 735 -16.04 15.34 -8.83
C GLY A 735 -17.20 14.91 -7.94
N PHE A 736 -18.40 15.24 -8.37
CA PHE A 736 -19.63 14.92 -7.66
C PHE A 736 -20.51 14.00 -8.50
N VAL A 737 -21.09 12.97 -7.86
CA VAL A 737 -22.05 12.05 -8.48
C VAL A 737 -22.89 11.38 -7.42
N VAL A 738 -24.14 11.07 -7.74
CA VAL A 738 -24.98 10.16 -6.97
C VAL A 738 -25.43 9.07 -7.88
N LYS A 739 -25.12 7.82 -7.54
CA LYS A 739 -25.55 6.65 -8.29
C LYS A 739 -26.79 6.04 -7.65
N ARG A 740 -27.77 5.68 -8.49
CA ARG A 740 -29.01 5.03 -8.09
C ARG A 740 -29.24 3.77 -8.92
N ASP A 741 -29.79 2.75 -8.28
CA ASP A 741 -30.25 1.56 -8.97
C ASP A 741 -31.69 1.78 -9.47
N GLY A 742 -31.91 1.56 -10.74
CA GLY A 742 -33.21 1.66 -11.38
C GLY A 742 -33.58 0.37 -12.13
N TYR A 743 -34.80 0.31 -12.65
CA TYR A 743 -35.31 -0.88 -13.39
C TYR A 743 -34.42 -1.27 -14.60
N LYS A 744 -33.76 -0.31 -15.23
CA LYS A 744 -32.87 -0.54 -16.40
C LYS A 744 -31.37 -0.62 -16.03
N GLY A 745 -31.03 -0.69 -14.75
CA GLY A 745 -29.64 -0.67 -14.25
C GLY A 745 -29.31 0.61 -13.48
N THR A 746 -28.07 0.76 -13.09
CA THR A 746 -27.56 1.92 -12.33
C THR A 746 -27.48 3.16 -13.23
N TYR A 747 -27.93 4.29 -12.73
CA TYR A 747 -27.82 5.59 -13.40
C TYR A 747 -27.25 6.67 -12.46
N ASN A 748 -26.71 7.73 -13.04
CA ASN A 748 -26.27 8.90 -12.29
C ASN A 748 -27.45 9.86 -12.10
N GLU A 749 -27.61 10.39 -10.88
CA GLU A 749 -28.61 11.41 -10.59
C GLU A 749 -28.21 12.75 -11.22
N GLU A 750 -29.19 13.51 -11.74
CA GLU A 750 -28.90 14.76 -12.50
C GLU A 750 -28.32 15.88 -11.62
N ASP A 751 -28.71 15.95 -10.35
CA ASP A 751 -28.26 16.99 -9.41
C ASP A 751 -27.55 16.40 -8.19
N PRO A 752 -26.22 16.18 -8.24
CA PRO A 752 -25.44 15.66 -7.13
C PRO A 752 -25.14 16.70 -6.03
N LEU A 753 -25.40 17.99 -6.28
CA LEU A 753 -25.15 19.07 -5.30
C LEU A 753 -26.38 19.42 -4.48
N GLY A 754 -27.58 19.22 -5.04
CA GLY A 754 -28.85 19.61 -4.40
C GLY A 754 -29.10 21.13 -4.41
N LEU A 755 -30.14 21.57 -3.73
CA LEU A 755 -30.47 22.98 -3.65
C LEU A 755 -29.44 23.76 -2.81
N PRO A 756 -29.06 24.97 -3.24
CA PRO A 756 -28.16 25.84 -2.47
C PRO A 756 -28.80 26.30 -1.17
N LEU A 757 -28.01 26.33 -0.11
CA LEU A 757 -28.32 27.05 1.12
C LEU A 757 -27.80 28.48 0.98
N LEU A 758 -28.66 29.45 1.13
CA LEU A 758 -28.28 30.86 1.05
C LEU A 758 -27.73 31.34 2.40
N TYR A 759 -26.57 31.95 2.34
CA TYR A 759 -25.90 32.59 3.49
C TYR A 759 -25.42 33.98 3.10
N THR A 760 -25.31 34.83 4.12
CA THR A 760 -24.74 36.17 4.02
C THR A 760 -23.48 36.28 4.84
N ARG A 761 -22.43 36.91 4.32
CA ARG A 761 -21.17 37.17 5.00
C ARG A 761 -20.89 38.67 5.04
N CYS A 762 -20.54 39.18 6.22
CA CYS A 762 -20.05 40.55 6.38
C CYS A 762 -18.76 40.76 5.57
N ILE A 763 -18.67 41.90 4.84
CA ILE A 763 -17.47 42.26 4.07
C ILE A 763 -16.36 42.80 4.97
N ASP A 764 -16.68 43.27 6.18
CA ASP A 764 -15.70 43.74 7.15
C ASP A 764 -14.85 42.56 7.67
N GLN A 765 -13.54 42.65 7.44
CA GLN A 765 -12.60 41.57 7.80
C GLN A 765 -12.49 41.39 9.31
N ASP A 766 -12.66 42.45 10.10
CA ASP A 766 -12.60 42.38 11.55
C ASP A 766 -13.89 41.78 12.17
N CYS A 767 -15.01 41.88 11.44
CA CYS A 767 -16.28 41.27 11.85
C CYS A 767 -16.45 39.85 11.33
N GLY A 768 -16.33 39.63 10.02
CA GLY A 768 -16.42 38.35 9.35
C GLY A 768 -17.67 37.50 9.65
N ALA A 769 -18.71 38.10 10.25
CA ALA A 769 -19.92 37.39 10.67
C ALA A 769 -20.66 36.77 9.51
N ILE A 770 -21.14 35.52 9.71
CA ILE A 770 -21.93 34.76 8.73
C ILE A 770 -23.31 34.52 9.34
N ALA A 771 -24.35 34.72 8.55
CA ALA A 771 -25.74 34.48 8.91
C ALA A 771 -26.44 33.62 7.84
N HIS A 772 -27.45 32.87 8.23
CA HIS A 772 -28.32 32.13 7.32
C HIS A 772 -29.33 33.07 6.66
N GLY A 773 -29.55 32.89 5.38
CA GLY A 773 -30.45 33.72 4.55
C GLY A 773 -29.71 34.86 3.84
N THR A 774 -30.47 35.76 3.22
CA THR A 774 -29.98 36.93 2.49
C THR A 774 -30.17 38.19 3.32
N ALA A 775 -29.15 39.04 3.43
CA ALA A 775 -29.22 40.34 4.11
C ALA A 775 -28.23 41.33 3.49
N GLU A 776 -28.70 42.58 3.20
CA GLU A 776 -27.80 43.60 2.67
C GLU A 776 -26.83 44.16 3.72
N THR A 777 -27.19 44.05 5.02
CA THR A 777 -26.36 44.53 6.11
C THR A 777 -26.12 43.48 7.16
N CYS A 778 -24.94 43.50 7.75
CA CYS A 778 -24.52 42.58 8.82
C CYS A 778 -25.29 42.89 10.13
N ALA A 779 -25.94 41.89 10.70
CA ALA A 779 -26.67 42.01 11.97
C ALA A 779 -25.76 42.27 13.18
N VAL A 780 -24.43 42.05 13.05
CA VAL A 780 -23.47 42.23 14.14
C VAL A 780 -22.87 43.64 14.17
N CYS A 781 -22.37 44.12 13.03
CA CYS A 781 -21.64 45.40 12.93
C CYS A 781 -22.35 46.46 12.09
N GLY A 782 -23.44 46.12 11.39
CA GLY A 782 -24.18 47.05 10.51
C GLY A 782 -23.52 47.34 9.16
N ASN A 783 -22.33 46.81 8.85
CA ASN A 783 -21.67 47.00 7.58
C ASN A 783 -22.35 46.19 6.48
N GLU A 784 -22.00 46.50 5.22
CA GLU A 784 -22.48 45.77 4.04
C GLU A 784 -22.16 44.26 4.13
N SER A 785 -23.03 43.45 3.56
CA SER A 785 -22.91 42.01 3.52
C SER A 785 -23.05 41.50 2.07
N ILE A 786 -22.42 40.41 1.78
CA ILE A 786 -22.50 39.70 0.47
C ILE A 786 -23.17 38.36 0.65
N ASP A 787 -24.11 38.05 -0.22
CA ASP A 787 -24.77 36.75 -0.28
C ASP A 787 -23.90 35.72 -0.99
N PHE A 788 -23.94 34.51 -0.51
CA PHE A 788 -23.28 33.37 -1.16
C PHE A 788 -24.07 32.07 -0.99
N SER A 789 -23.86 31.13 -1.90
CA SER A 789 -24.54 29.85 -1.88
C SER A 789 -23.60 28.75 -1.36
N LEU A 790 -24.07 28.01 -0.37
CA LEU A 790 -23.40 26.78 0.09
C LEU A 790 -24.16 25.58 -0.45
N TYR A 791 -23.41 24.61 -0.94
CA TYR A 791 -23.95 23.32 -1.40
C TYR A 791 -23.53 22.21 -0.45
N GLN A 792 -24.42 21.26 -0.23
CA GLN A 792 -24.12 20.03 0.49
C GLN A 792 -24.03 18.87 -0.49
N PRO A 793 -22.85 18.52 -0.96
CA PRO A 793 -22.69 17.42 -1.92
C PRO A 793 -23.40 16.15 -1.44
N ARG A 794 -24.20 15.55 -2.32
CA ARG A 794 -24.97 14.34 -2.02
C ARG A 794 -24.16 13.07 -2.25
N GLY A 795 -23.09 13.17 -3.07
CA GLY A 795 -22.13 12.09 -3.34
C GLY A 795 -20.94 12.61 -4.14
N PHE A 796 -19.87 11.82 -4.16
CA PHE A 796 -18.59 12.15 -4.78
C PHE A 796 -18.20 11.09 -5.81
N MET A 797 -17.35 11.47 -6.75
CA MET A 797 -16.84 10.59 -7.81
C MET A 797 -15.33 10.44 -7.73
N ALA A 798 -14.84 9.22 -7.96
CA ALA A 798 -13.42 8.92 -8.13
C ALA A 798 -13.14 8.35 -9.53
N ALA A 799 -11.92 8.62 -10.00
CA ALA A 799 -11.35 8.07 -11.23
C ALA A 799 -10.38 6.92 -10.93
#